data_25261a442530f547bc23583061105507
#
_entry.id   25261a442530f547bc23583061105507
#
_cell.length_a   1.000
_cell.length_b   1.000
_cell.length_c   1.000
_cell.angle_alpha   90.00
_cell.angle_beta   90.00
_cell.angle_gamma   90.00
#
_symmetry.space_group_name_H-M   'P 1'
#
loop_
_entity.id
_entity.type
_entity.pdbx_description
1 polymer ?
#
loop_
_entity_poly.entity_id
_entity_poly.type
_entity_poly.pdbx_seq_one_letter_code
_entity_poly.pdbx_strand_id
1 'polypeptide(L)'
;MKIKADYSNAPVWKEISIKSRLPEELKCLDELAHNMWWAWNYEARNMWKSLDEALYEKVGHNPVMLLERLSYDRKEEIVKDKALMKKVKDVYAMFRKYMDVKPDSKRPSVAYFSMEYGINQVVKIYSGGLGMLAGDYLKEASDSNVDMCAVGFLYRYGYFKQSLSMDGQQIANYDAQNFNSLPLVRQLDENGNPVVVDVPYMNYMVHAYVWRMNVGRISLYLLDTDNELNSEYDRPITHALYGGDNENRLKQEILLGMGGILTLKKLGITKQIYHCNEGHAALCNLQRLCDYVDGGMPFNEAMELVRASSLYTVHTPVPAGHDYFDENLFGKYMGGYPSRLGISWDEFIGMGRENPDNHDERFCMSVFACNTCQEVNGVSRLHGWVSQKMFAPIWGGYYPEENHVGYVTNGVHLPTWTATEWRKLYDKYFDPSFMSDQSNEKIWHGIYDVDDEEIWNTRMALKNKLVRFIREMFTETWLKNQGDPSRVVSLLERINPNALMIGFCRRFATYKRAHLLFTDIDRLSKIVNDREHPVLFFFSGKAHPADGAGQGLIKRIFEISQRPEFLGKIIFLEDYDMQLARRLVSGVDIWMNTPTRPLEASGTSGEKAELNGVVNLSVLDGWWVEGYREGAGWALDEKRTYQNQEYQDKLDAATIYGLLENEIIPMYYKKNKKGYSEKWIQVIKNSIATIAPHYTMKRQLDDYFDKFYNRQAKRSAELLANNNELAKKISLWKEAVAERWDGIHVVSKETSFLENGGETGMKYKITYVIDEQGLDDAVGLELVSLNNEQSDSEREVYSTHQFKMVKREGNLFTFEAEIEPSNAGTYRSCVRMYPKNDLLPHRQDFAYVKWLD
;
A
#
# COMPACT_ATOMS: atom_id res chain seq x y z
N MET A 1 -38.20 45.55 -40.29
CA MET A 1 -36.91 45.60 -40.99
C MET A 1 -36.16 44.39 -40.61
N LYS A 2 -35.98 43.38 -41.49
CA LYS A 2 -35.13 42.21 -41.23
C LYS A 2 -33.68 42.63 -41.53
N ILE A 3 -32.88 42.77 -40.53
CA ILE A 3 -31.43 42.95 -40.72
C ILE A 3 -30.91 41.62 -41.24
N LYS A 4 -30.48 41.58 -42.47
CA LYS A 4 -29.82 40.44 -43.08
C LYS A 4 -28.36 40.50 -42.65
N ALA A 5 -27.94 39.56 -41.77
CA ALA A 5 -26.53 39.38 -41.51
C ALA A 5 -25.84 38.85 -42.79
N ASP A 6 -24.79 39.50 -43.22
CA ASP A 6 -23.96 39.04 -44.32
C ASP A 6 -22.89 38.10 -43.75
N TYR A 7 -23.05 36.84 -43.99
CA TYR A 7 -22.11 35.83 -43.54
C TYR A 7 -20.86 35.68 -44.43
N SER A 8 -20.78 36.46 -45.51
CA SER A 8 -19.66 36.42 -46.47
C SER A 8 -18.35 36.91 -45.86
N ASN A 9 -18.42 37.66 -44.73
CA ASN A 9 -17.27 38.14 -43.98
C ASN A 9 -16.99 37.35 -42.68
N ALA A 10 -17.56 36.19 -42.52
CA ALA A 10 -17.27 35.35 -41.37
C ALA A 10 -15.79 34.91 -41.40
N PRO A 11 -15.08 34.97 -40.27
CA PRO A 11 -13.68 34.59 -40.22
C PRO A 11 -13.55 33.08 -40.48
N VAL A 12 -12.57 32.71 -41.30
CA VAL A 12 -12.13 31.33 -41.48
C VAL A 12 -10.97 31.13 -40.53
N TRP A 13 -11.26 30.49 -39.40
CA TRP A 13 -10.26 30.21 -38.39
C TRP A 13 -9.28 29.15 -38.88
N LYS A 14 -7.99 29.38 -38.69
CA LYS A 14 -6.91 28.43 -38.91
C LYS A 14 -6.30 28.07 -37.58
N GLU A 15 -6.12 26.81 -37.29
CA GLU A 15 -5.40 26.36 -36.13
C GLU A 15 -3.87 26.49 -36.39
N ILE A 16 -3.19 27.15 -35.49
CA ILE A 16 -1.76 27.34 -35.53
C ILE A 16 -1.18 26.79 -34.23
N SER A 17 -0.34 25.76 -34.30
CA SER A 17 0.40 25.25 -33.16
C SER A 17 1.76 25.97 -33.04
N ILE A 18 1.98 26.64 -31.93
CA ILE A 18 3.25 27.28 -31.61
C ILE A 18 3.90 26.51 -30.47
N LYS A 19 5.04 25.87 -30.75
CA LYS A 19 5.79 25.12 -29.73
C LYS A 19 6.59 26.05 -28.84
N SER A 20 6.59 25.81 -27.54
CA SER A 20 7.42 26.50 -26.57
C SER A 20 8.90 26.22 -26.86
N ARG A 21 9.75 27.27 -26.88
CA ARG A 21 11.18 27.18 -27.03
C ARG A 21 11.88 27.52 -25.72
N LEU A 22 12.85 26.73 -25.33
CA LEU A 22 13.73 27.03 -24.21
C LEU A 22 15.04 27.62 -24.72
N PRO A 23 15.52 28.75 -24.15
CA PRO A 23 16.90 29.19 -24.30
C PRO A 23 17.91 28.08 -23.95
N GLU A 24 19.11 28.11 -24.52
CA GLU A 24 20.11 27.07 -24.32
C GLU A 24 20.45 26.87 -22.85
N GLU A 25 20.53 27.97 -22.09
CA GLU A 25 20.86 28.01 -20.68
C GLU A 25 19.79 27.33 -19.78
N LEU A 26 18.55 27.20 -20.28
CA LEU A 26 17.42 26.61 -19.57
C LEU A 26 17.06 25.21 -20.07
N LYS A 27 17.76 24.63 -21.06
CA LYS A 27 17.47 23.28 -21.58
C LYS A 27 17.55 22.18 -20.53
N CYS A 28 18.40 22.34 -19.53
CA CYS A 28 18.51 21.42 -18.40
C CYS A 28 17.20 21.29 -17.60
N LEU A 29 16.36 22.30 -17.65
CA LEU A 29 15.05 22.28 -16.97
C LEU A 29 14.06 21.29 -17.59
N ASP A 30 14.19 20.96 -18.87
CA ASP A 30 13.36 19.96 -19.52
C ASP A 30 13.56 18.57 -18.92
N GLU A 31 14.82 18.15 -18.78
CA GLU A 31 15.17 16.88 -18.12
C GLU A 31 14.67 16.85 -16.66
N LEU A 32 14.88 17.93 -15.92
CA LEU A 32 14.46 18.04 -14.53
C LEU A 32 12.94 18.03 -14.40
N ALA A 33 12.19 18.68 -15.29
CA ALA A 33 10.72 18.71 -15.30
C ALA A 33 10.11 17.32 -15.54
N HIS A 34 10.78 16.48 -16.36
CA HIS A 34 10.35 15.13 -16.68
C HIS A 34 10.90 14.06 -15.73
N ASN A 35 11.51 14.45 -14.61
CA ASN A 35 11.90 13.53 -13.55
C ASN A 35 11.27 13.94 -12.23
N MET A 36 10.49 13.04 -11.63
CA MET A 36 9.72 13.31 -10.41
C MET A 36 10.57 13.57 -9.17
N TRP A 37 11.90 13.48 -9.23
CA TRP A 37 12.80 13.80 -8.11
C TRP A 37 12.51 15.18 -7.50
N TRP A 38 12.14 16.16 -8.30
CA TRP A 38 11.75 17.49 -7.82
C TRP A 38 10.58 17.45 -6.84
N ALA A 39 9.70 16.43 -6.92
CA ALA A 39 8.48 16.36 -6.11
C ALA A 39 8.77 16.21 -4.61
N TRP A 40 9.89 15.59 -4.24
CA TRP A 40 10.32 15.42 -2.85
C TRP A 40 11.60 16.17 -2.50
N ASN A 41 12.19 16.87 -3.46
CA ASN A 41 13.34 17.73 -3.21
C ASN A 41 12.86 19.18 -2.97
N TYR A 42 13.13 19.71 -1.78
CA TYR A 42 12.68 21.04 -1.40
C TYR A 42 13.29 22.15 -2.24
N GLU A 43 14.62 22.08 -2.51
CA GLU A 43 15.33 23.09 -3.28
C GLU A 43 14.81 23.14 -4.72
N ALA A 44 14.51 22.00 -5.32
CA ALA A 44 13.92 21.92 -6.65
C ALA A 44 12.53 22.55 -6.70
N ARG A 45 11.66 22.21 -5.73
CA ARG A 45 10.32 22.83 -5.65
C ARG A 45 10.38 24.34 -5.48
N ASN A 46 11.31 24.81 -4.64
CA ASN A 46 11.52 26.24 -4.42
C ASN A 46 12.10 26.93 -5.66
N MET A 47 12.94 26.27 -6.43
CA MET A 47 13.45 26.77 -7.71
C MET A 47 12.29 26.93 -8.70
N TRP A 48 11.45 25.89 -8.91
CA TRP A 48 10.30 25.98 -9.80
C TRP A 48 9.39 27.15 -9.47
N LYS A 49 9.06 27.30 -8.18
CA LYS A 49 8.24 28.41 -7.69
C LYS A 49 8.86 29.77 -7.99
N SER A 50 10.18 29.90 -7.88
CA SER A 50 10.85 31.20 -8.09
C SER A 50 10.97 31.61 -9.55
N LEU A 51 10.76 30.72 -10.53
CA LEU A 51 10.74 31.10 -11.94
C LEU A 51 9.54 31.98 -12.29
N ASP A 52 8.35 31.64 -11.80
CA ASP A 52 7.12 32.42 -11.88
C ASP A 52 6.10 31.84 -10.87
N GLU A 53 5.96 32.46 -9.71
CA GLU A 53 5.13 31.95 -8.62
C GLU A 53 3.65 31.90 -9.03
N ALA A 54 3.14 32.95 -9.64
CA ALA A 54 1.72 33.06 -10.02
C ALA A 54 1.34 32.01 -11.09
N LEU A 55 2.21 31.82 -12.08
CA LEU A 55 2.00 30.80 -13.11
C LEU A 55 2.15 29.40 -12.54
N TYR A 56 3.12 29.16 -11.64
CA TYR A 56 3.35 27.86 -11.00
C TYR A 56 2.13 27.41 -10.20
N GLU A 57 1.52 28.30 -9.43
CA GLU A 57 0.24 28.02 -8.74
C GLU A 57 -0.89 27.73 -9.76
N LYS A 58 -1.00 28.55 -10.81
CA LYS A 58 -2.04 28.41 -11.84
C LYS A 58 -1.97 27.08 -12.61
N VAL A 59 -0.76 26.53 -12.83
CA VAL A 59 -0.57 25.24 -13.51
C VAL A 59 -0.58 24.04 -12.53
N GLY A 60 -1.01 24.24 -11.29
CA GLY A 60 -1.11 23.17 -10.27
C GLY A 60 0.23 22.58 -9.89
N HIS A 61 1.28 23.39 -9.86
CA HIS A 61 2.67 22.98 -9.53
C HIS A 61 3.28 21.97 -10.52
N ASN A 62 2.84 21.99 -11.77
CA ASN A 62 3.38 21.13 -12.83
C ASN A 62 4.52 21.84 -13.58
N PRO A 63 5.79 21.38 -13.42
CA PRO A 63 6.92 22.02 -14.08
C PRO A 63 6.90 21.94 -15.60
N VAL A 64 6.36 20.85 -16.18
CA VAL A 64 6.22 20.72 -17.64
C VAL A 64 5.29 21.80 -18.18
N MET A 65 4.10 21.92 -17.57
CA MET A 65 3.15 22.99 -17.96
C MET A 65 3.72 24.38 -17.68
N LEU A 66 4.50 24.56 -16.61
CA LEU A 66 5.16 25.83 -16.33
C LEU A 66 6.09 26.22 -17.50
N LEU A 67 6.97 25.33 -17.93
CA LEU A 67 7.91 25.57 -19.03
C LEU A 67 7.19 25.79 -20.37
N GLU A 68 6.09 25.11 -20.61
CA GLU A 68 5.24 25.29 -21.79
C GLU A 68 4.60 26.68 -21.83
N ARG A 69 4.09 27.16 -20.69
CA ARG A 69 3.29 28.37 -20.59
C ARG A 69 4.07 29.66 -20.25
N LEU A 70 5.32 29.54 -19.77
CA LEU A 70 6.19 30.70 -19.62
C LEU A 70 6.38 31.38 -20.96
N SER A 71 6.15 32.69 -20.99
CA SER A 71 6.41 33.51 -22.18
C SER A 71 7.90 33.49 -22.53
N TYR A 72 8.21 33.68 -23.81
CA TYR A 72 9.62 33.72 -24.22
C TYR A 72 10.37 34.90 -23.56
N ASP A 73 9.70 36.05 -23.41
CA ASP A 73 10.28 37.22 -22.74
C ASP A 73 10.61 36.90 -21.27
N ARG A 74 9.73 36.18 -20.56
CA ARG A 74 10.00 35.75 -19.16
C ARG A 74 11.19 34.78 -19.09
N LYS A 75 11.34 33.87 -20.05
CA LYS A 75 12.49 32.98 -20.15
C LYS A 75 13.79 33.74 -20.34
N GLU A 76 13.79 34.79 -21.20
CA GLU A 76 14.92 35.68 -21.40
C GLU A 76 15.26 36.51 -20.14
N GLU A 77 14.26 36.96 -19.38
CA GLU A 77 14.44 37.63 -18.10
C GLU A 77 15.14 36.69 -17.08
N ILE A 78 14.67 35.45 -16.99
CA ILE A 78 15.26 34.44 -16.11
C ILE A 78 16.74 34.23 -16.45
N VAL A 79 17.09 34.12 -17.75
CA VAL A 79 18.48 33.95 -18.18
C VAL A 79 19.35 35.15 -17.78
N LYS A 80 18.79 36.38 -17.79
CA LYS A 80 19.52 37.60 -17.40
C LYS A 80 19.63 37.77 -15.87
N ASP A 81 18.77 37.10 -15.11
CA ASP A 81 18.79 37.15 -13.65
C ASP A 81 19.85 36.17 -13.10
N LYS A 82 20.98 36.73 -12.66
CA LYS A 82 22.11 35.96 -12.13
C LYS A 82 21.74 35.12 -10.90
N ALA A 83 20.81 35.58 -10.06
CA ALA A 83 20.42 34.87 -8.84
C ALA A 83 19.53 33.66 -9.17
N LEU A 84 18.56 33.83 -10.08
CA LEU A 84 17.72 32.74 -10.58
C LEU A 84 18.56 31.72 -11.35
N MET A 85 19.46 32.16 -12.23
CA MET A 85 20.35 31.27 -12.99
C MET A 85 21.30 30.48 -12.09
N LYS A 86 21.83 31.11 -11.03
CA LYS A 86 22.62 30.39 -10.03
C LYS A 86 21.78 29.28 -9.38
N LYS A 87 20.56 29.58 -8.97
CA LYS A 87 19.65 28.63 -8.36
C LYS A 87 19.32 27.45 -9.30
N VAL A 88 19.04 27.72 -10.57
CA VAL A 88 18.80 26.70 -11.60
C VAL A 88 20.01 25.77 -11.72
N LYS A 89 21.22 26.33 -11.84
CA LYS A 89 22.46 25.58 -11.95
C LYS A 89 22.75 24.73 -10.71
N ASP A 90 22.57 25.30 -9.53
CA ASP A 90 22.80 24.61 -8.26
C ASP A 90 21.85 23.40 -8.11
N VAL A 91 20.55 23.59 -8.40
CA VAL A 91 19.55 22.52 -8.35
C VAL A 91 19.82 21.44 -9.39
N TYR A 92 20.17 21.83 -10.62
CA TYR A 92 20.49 20.86 -11.66
C TYR A 92 21.77 20.06 -11.34
N ALA A 93 22.80 20.71 -10.80
CA ALA A 93 24.00 20.01 -10.33
C ALA A 93 23.70 19.01 -9.21
N MET A 94 22.81 19.37 -8.27
CA MET A 94 22.32 18.47 -7.22
C MET A 94 21.56 17.28 -7.81
N PHE A 95 20.69 17.53 -8.78
CA PHE A 95 19.97 16.49 -9.52
C PHE A 95 20.92 15.53 -10.26
N ARG A 96 21.92 16.05 -10.99
CA ARG A 96 22.89 15.20 -11.69
C ARG A 96 23.71 14.36 -10.72
N LYS A 97 24.19 14.96 -9.63
CA LYS A 97 24.90 14.22 -8.56
C LYS A 97 24.06 13.08 -8.02
N TYR A 98 22.74 13.30 -7.86
CA TYR A 98 21.82 12.26 -7.45
C TYR A 98 21.66 11.17 -8.50
N MET A 99 21.44 11.54 -9.77
CA MET A 99 21.18 10.59 -10.86
C MET A 99 22.39 9.76 -11.28
N ASP A 100 23.60 10.29 -11.16
CA ASP A 100 24.82 9.66 -11.66
C ASP A 100 25.34 8.51 -10.76
N VAL A 101 24.68 8.23 -9.65
CA VAL A 101 25.00 7.09 -8.77
C VAL A 101 24.50 5.80 -9.41
N LYS A 102 25.37 4.80 -9.54
CA LYS A 102 25.00 3.48 -10.06
C LYS A 102 24.20 2.69 -9.03
N PRO A 103 23.28 1.81 -9.48
CA PRO A 103 22.52 0.94 -8.57
C PRO A 103 23.45 0.08 -7.70
N ASP A 104 23.00 -0.21 -6.48
CA ASP A 104 23.70 -1.10 -5.55
C ASP A 104 23.62 -2.55 -6.06
N SER A 105 24.72 -3.05 -6.61
CA SER A 105 24.81 -4.42 -7.15
C SER A 105 24.79 -5.53 -6.09
N LYS A 106 24.85 -5.19 -4.80
CA LYS A 106 24.76 -6.16 -3.70
C LYS A 106 23.33 -6.55 -3.38
N ARG A 107 22.37 -5.72 -3.77
CA ARG A 107 20.94 -5.96 -3.57
C ARG A 107 20.35 -6.58 -4.83
N PRO A 108 19.43 -7.57 -4.71
CA PRO A 108 18.73 -8.12 -5.85
C PRO A 108 17.89 -7.06 -6.56
N SER A 109 17.73 -7.22 -7.88
CA SER A 109 16.88 -6.36 -8.69
C SER A 109 15.40 -6.77 -8.59
N VAL A 110 14.50 -5.78 -8.63
CA VAL A 110 13.07 -5.97 -8.38
C VAL A 110 12.21 -5.36 -9.48
N ALA A 111 11.22 -6.11 -9.95
CA ALA A 111 10.09 -5.59 -10.73
C ALA A 111 8.85 -5.52 -9.82
N TYR A 112 8.25 -4.34 -9.71
CA TYR A 112 7.15 -4.04 -8.80
C TYR A 112 5.88 -3.74 -9.59
N PHE A 113 4.77 -4.44 -9.28
CA PHE A 113 3.51 -4.34 -10.01
C PHE A 113 2.41 -3.81 -9.10
N SER A 114 1.77 -2.73 -9.49
CA SER A 114 0.62 -2.15 -8.78
C SER A 114 -0.31 -1.43 -9.74
N MET A 115 -1.63 -1.44 -9.46
CA MET A 115 -2.61 -0.68 -10.23
C MET A 115 -2.52 0.83 -10.04
N GLU A 116 -1.93 1.29 -8.93
CA GLU A 116 -1.91 2.69 -8.57
C GLU A 116 -0.59 3.11 -7.91
N TYR A 117 -0.18 4.35 -8.20
CA TYR A 117 1.04 4.96 -7.66
C TYR A 117 0.80 6.42 -7.29
N GLY A 118 0.85 6.74 -6.01
CA GLY A 118 0.75 8.10 -5.48
C GLY A 118 2.09 8.82 -5.47
N ILE A 119 2.57 9.28 -6.63
CA ILE A 119 3.86 9.98 -6.74
C ILE A 119 3.71 11.46 -6.43
N ASN A 120 2.77 12.11 -7.10
CA ASN A 120 2.47 13.53 -6.93
C ASN A 120 1.06 13.83 -7.46
N GLN A 121 0.42 14.92 -6.95
CA GLN A 121 -0.92 15.35 -7.39
C GLN A 121 -0.99 15.72 -8.87
N VAL A 122 0.14 16.01 -9.52
CA VAL A 122 0.22 16.39 -10.94
C VAL A 122 -0.21 15.23 -11.85
N VAL A 123 0.04 13.98 -11.46
CA VAL A 123 -0.34 12.80 -12.23
C VAL A 123 -1.36 11.97 -11.45
N LYS A 124 -2.58 11.89 -11.97
CA LYS A 124 -3.72 11.25 -11.30
C LYS A 124 -3.76 9.74 -11.57
N ILE A 125 -2.87 9.00 -10.96
CA ILE A 125 -2.77 7.55 -11.09
C ILE A 125 -2.85 6.81 -9.75
N TYR A 126 -3.53 7.40 -8.77
CA TYR A 126 -3.77 6.83 -7.45
C TYR A 126 -5.13 7.25 -6.89
N SER A 127 -5.66 6.49 -5.95
CA SER A 127 -6.91 6.81 -5.25
C SER A 127 -6.74 6.88 -3.73
N GLY A 128 -5.96 6.01 -3.13
CA GLY A 128 -5.87 5.86 -1.69
C GLY A 128 -4.54 5.37 -1.16
N GLY A 129 -4.60 4.70 0.00
CA GLY A 129 -3.41 4.28 0.77
C GLY A 129 -2.49 3.33 0.04
N LEU A 130 -3.04 2.41 -0.76
CA LEU A 130 -2.26 1.45 -1.55
C LEU A 130 -1.36 2.17 -2.58
N GLY A 131 -1.93 3.14 -3.30
CA GLY A 131 -1.17 3.94 -4.27
C GLY A 131 -0.15 4.86 -3.60
N MET A 132 -0.50 5.45 -2.45
CA MET A 132 0.45 6.25 -1.68
C MET A 132 1.65 5.43 -1.23
N LEU A 133 1.42 4.22 -0.73
CA LEU A 133 2.46 3.29 -0.35
C LEU A 133 3.36 2.94 -1.54
N ALA A 134 2.76 2.53 -2.67
CA ALA A 134 3.51 2.19 -3.87
C ALA A 134 4.37 3.37 -4.38
N GLY A 135 3.82 4.59 -4.37
CA GLY A 135 4.55 5.80 -4.74
C GLY A 135 5.71 6.09 -3.80
N ASP A 136 5.49 6.04 -2.50
CA ASP A 136 6.53 6.22 -1.49
C ASP A 136 7.63 5.15 -1.60
N TYR A 137 7.23 3.91 -1.91
CA TYR A 137 8.15 2.79 -2.11
C TYR A 137 9.11 3.02 -3.26
N LEU A 138 8.61 3.50 -4.42
CA LEU A 138 9.47 3.83 -5.55
C LEU A 138 10.42 5.01 -5.27
N LYS A 139 9.96 6.02 -4.54
CA LYS A 139 10.81 7.15 -4.13
C LYS A 139 11.95 6.71 -3.22
N GLU A 140 11.63 5.88 -2.23
CA GLU A 140 12.66 5.35 -1.34
C GLU A 140 13.61 4.39 -2.06
N ALA A 141 13.10 3.53 -2.95
CA ALA A 141 13.95 2.68 -3.78
C ALA A 141 14.93 3.51 -4.62
N SER A 142 14.49 4.67 -5.12
CA SER A 142 15.35 5.63 -5.79
C SER A 142 16.39 6.23 -4.83
N ASP A 143 15.96 6.73 -3.67
CA ASP A 143 16.85 7.34 -2.67
C ASP A 143 17.86 6.33 -2.10
N SER A 144 17.45 5.09 -1.91
CA SER A 144 18.28 3.96 -1.47
C SER A 144 19.05 3.27 -2.61
N ASN A 145 19.00 3.80 -3.81
CA ASN A 145 19.77 3.34 -4.98
C ASN A 145 19.57 1.86 -5.34
N VAL A 146 18.32 1.39 -5.26
CA VAL A 146 17.93 0.01 -5.60
C VAL A 146 17.76 -0.13 -7.12
N ASP A 147 18.21 -1.25 -7.68
CA ASP A 147 17.87 -1.63 -9.05
C ASP A 147 16.44 -2.13 -9.13
N MET A 148 15.50 -1.20 -9.36
CA MET A 148 14.07 -1.47 -9.42
C MET A 148 13.46 -0.84 -10.67
N CYS A 149 12.46 -1.52 -11.22
CA CYS A 149 11.50 -0.92 -12.12
C CYS A 149 10.08 -1.24 -11.64
N ALA A 150 9.12 -0.49 -12.14
CA ALA A 150 7.72 -0.70 -11.78
C ALA A 150 6.80 -0.65 -13.00
N VAL A 151 5.64 -1.28 -12.89
CA VAL A 151 4.61 -1.33 -13.93
C VAL A 151 3.27 -0.93 -13.35
N GLY A 152 2.53 -0.12 -14.08
CA GLY A 152 1.18 0.32 -13.75
C GLY A 152 0.43 0.83 -14.96
N PHE A 153 -0.59 1.64 -14.74
CA PHE A 153 -1.43 2.21 -15.79
C PHE A 153 -1.31 3.72 -15.88
N LEU A 154 -1.42 4.24 -17.09
CA LEU A 154 -1.64 5.65 -17.33
C LEU A 154 -3.13 5.87 -17.57
N TYR A 155 -3.84 6.27 -16.54
CA TYR A 155 -5.28 6.49 -16.62
C TYR A 155 -5.62 7.79 -17.35
N ARG A 156 -6.57 7.74 -18.29
CA ARG A 156 -7.04 8.94 -19.01
C ARG A 156 -7.72 9.92 -18.06
N TYR A 157 -8.56 9.42 -17.15
CA TYR A 157 -9.31 10.23 -16.19
C TYR A 157 -8.79 10.07 -14.75
N GLY A 158 -8.07 8.99 -14.46
CA GLY A 158 -7.53 8.68 -13.14
C GLY A 158 -8.61 8.44 -12.10
N TYR A 159 -8.42 9.05 -10.91
CA TYR A 159 -9.43 9.09 -9.87
C TYR A 159 -10.08 10.49 -9.85
N PHE A 160 -11.34 10.56 -9.45
CA PHE A 160 -12.13 11.77 -9.58
C PHE A 160 -11.67 12.93 -8.69
N LYS A 161 -11.97 14.16 -9.13
CA LYS A 161 -11.93 15.36 -8.33
C LYS A 161 -13.26 15.53 -7.61
N GLN A 162 -13.22 15.68 -6.28
CA GLN A 162 -14.42 15.82 -5.47
C GLN A 162 -14.89 17.28 -5.41
N SER A 163 -16.18 17.49 -5.56
CA SER A 163 -16.88 18.68 -5.10
C SER A 163 -18.12 18.25 -4.30
N LEU A 164 -18.63 19.15 -3.46
CA LEU A 164 -19.88 18.94 -2.75
C LEU A 164 -20.95 19.89 -3.30
N SER A 165 -22.18 19.37 -3.40
CA SER A 165 -23.36 20.20 -3.64
C SER A 165 -23.71 21.04 -2.40
N MET A 166 -24.66 21.97 -2.54
CA MET A 166 -25.10 22.81 -1.42
C MET A 166 -25.67 22.03 -0.23
N ASP A 167 -26.19 20.83 -0.47
CA ASP A 167 -26.70 19.91 0.55
C ASP A 167 -25.69 18.85 0.98
N GLY A 168 -24.43 18.98 0.58
CA GLY A 168 -23.36 18.11 1.02
C GLY A 168 -23.23 16.78 0.25
N GLN A 169 -23.94 16.63 -0.87
CA GLN A 169 -23.80 15.43 -1.71
C GLN A 169 -22.47 15.45 -2.47
N GLN A 170 -21.71 14.36 -2.41
CA GLN A 170 -20.49 14.21 -3.19
C GLN A 170 -20.77 14.18 -4.69
N ILE A 171 -20.01 14.95 -5.45
CA ILE A 171 -20.00 14.99 -6.91
C ILE A 171 -18.62 14.54 -7.37
N ALA A 172 -18.58 13.49 -8.20
CA ALA A 172 -17.34 12.98 -8.80
C ALA A 172 -17.13 13.61 -10.17
N ASN A 173 -16.08 14.43 -10.31
CA ASN A 173 -15.72 15.09 -11.56
C ASN A 173 -14.49 14.39 -12.17
N TYR A 174 -14.59 14.00 -13.44
CA TYR A 174 -13.54 13.33 -14.18
C TYR A 174 -13.01 14.21 -15.28
N ASP A 175 -11.80 14.72 -15.12
CA ASP A 175 -11.11 15.54 -16.12
C ASP A 175 -10.07 14.69 -16.85
N ALA A 176 -10.08 14.71 -18.18
CA ALA A 176 -9.11 13.99 -18.98
C ALA A 176 -7.70 14.55 -18.78
N GLN A 177 -6.72 13.69 -18.51
CA GLN A 177 -5.33 14.08 -18.43
C GLN A 177 -4.75 14.24 -19.84
N ASN A 178 -4.04 15.36 -20.08
CA ASN A 178 -3.22 15.52 -21.28
C ASN A 178 -1.83 14.96 -21.00
N PHE A 179 -1.55 13.76 -21.46
CA PHE A 179 -0.30 13.04 -21.17
C PHE A 179 0.96 13.79 -21.64
N ASN A 180 0.88 14.57 -22.71
CA ASN A 180 2.00 15.35 -23.22
C ASN A 180 2.38 16.54 -22.31
N SER A 181 1.46 17.02 -21.49
CA SER A 181 1.70 18.10 -20.52
C SER A 181 2.04 17.57 -19.11
N LEU A 182 2.28 16.28 -18.95
CA LEU A 182 2.66 15.63 -17.71
C LEU A 182 4.16 15.26 -17.72
N PRO A 183 4.78 15.05 -16.56
CA PRO A 183 6.17 14.63 -16.45
C PRO A 183 6.36 13.15 -16.88
N LEU A 184 6.01 12.85 -18.10
CA LEU A 184 6.01 11.53 -18.71
C LEU A 184 6.79 11.53 -19.99
N VAL A 185 7.46 10.43 -20.31
CA VAL A 185 8.19 10.21 -21.54
C VAL A 185 7.60 9.01 -22.27
N ARG A 186 7.06 9.25 -23.48
CA ARG A 186 6.58 8.15 -24.33
C ARG A 186 7.76 7.30 -24.77
N GLN A 187 7.66 5.98 -24.61
CA GLN A 187 8.71 5.09 -25.04
C GLN A 187 8.64 4.92 -26.55
N LEU A 188 9.80 5.08 -27.20
CA LEU A 188 9.95 4.95 -28.64
C LEU A 188 10.92 3.81 -28.94
N ASP A 189 10.69 3.13 -30.07
CA ASP A 189 11.62 2.16 -30.63
C ASP A 189 12.84 2.84 -31.29
N GLU A 190 13.76 2.05 -31.84
CA GLU A 190 14.96 2.53 -32.52
C GLU A 190 14.66 3.40 -33.74
N ASN A 191 13.47 3.28 -34.33
CA ASN A 191 13.02 4.05 -35.51
C ASN A 191 12.23 5.31 -35.12
N GLY A 192 12.06 5.57 -33.83
CA GLY A 192 11.28 6.69 -33.31
C GLY A 192 9.78 6.49 -33.30
N ASN A 193 9.29 5.26 -33.50
CA ASN A 193 7.88 4.91 -33.38
C ASN A 193 7.53 4.58 -31.93
N PRO A 194 6.28 4.81 -31.49
CA PRO A 194 5.84 4.40 -30.17
C PRO A 194 6.01 2.90 -29.95
N VAL A 195 6.55 2.52 -28.79
CA VAL A 195 6.57 1.12 -28.36
C VAL A 195 5.14 0.70 -28.08
N VAL A 196 4.72 -0.37 -28.78
CA VAL A 196 3.39 -1.00 -28.61
C VAL A 196 3.58 -2.37 -28.00
N VAL A 197 2.81 -2.67 -26.97
CA VAL A 197 2.73 -3.99 -26.36
C VAL A 197 1.39 -4.61 -26.73
N ASP A 198 1.44 -5.78 -27.35
CA ASP A 198 0.28 -6.54 -27.77
C ASP A 198 -0.06 -7.56 -26.69
N VAL A 199 -1.21 -7.40 -26.06
CA VAL A 199 -1.68 -8.27 -24.97
C VAL A 199 -2.82 -9.12 -25.47
N PRO A 200 -2.73 -10.48 -25.36
CA PRO A 200 -3.80 -11.37 -25.82
C PRO A 200 -5.06 -11.25 -24.96
N TYR A 201 -6.19 -11.03 -25.61
CA TYR A 201 -7.53 -11.05 -25.02
C TYR A 201 -8.42 -11.95 -25.87
N MET A 202 -8.89 -13.07 -25.31
CA MET A 202 -9.67 -14.06 -26.09
C MET A 202 -8.94 -14.45 -27.38
N ASN A 203 -9.48 -14.07 -28.54
CA ASN A 203 -8.95 -14.34 -29.87
C ASN A 203 -8.44 -13.08 -30.62
N TYR A 204 -8.21 -11.98 -29.88
CA TYR A 204 -7.68 -10.73 -30.43
C TYR A 204 -6.64 -10.11 -29.52
N MET A 205 -5.99 -9.07 -30.00
CA MET A 205 -4.97 -8.34 -29.22
C MET A 205 -5.50 -6.98 -28.77
N VAL A 206 -5.19 -6.60 -27.55
CA VAL A 206 -5.30 -5.24 -27.05
C VAL A 206 -3.91 -4.61 -27.09
N HIS A 207 -3.83 -3.41 -27.66
CA HIS A 207 -2.58 -2.69 -27.90
C HIS A 207 -2.39 -1.63 -26.84
N ALA A 208 -1.28 -1.67 -26.11
CA ALA A 208 -0.93 -0.66 -25.13
C ALA A 208 0.30 0.14 -25.57
N TYR A 209 0.19 1.48 -25.56
CA TYR A 209 1.36 2.34 -25.57
C TYR A 209 2.06 2.30 -24.22
N VAL A 210 3.38 2.44 -24.23
CA VAL A 210 4.19 2.45 -23.04
C VAL A 210 4.71 3.87 -22.79
N TRP A 211 4.35 4.42 -21.63
CA TRP A 211 4.88 5.67 -21.11
C TRP A 211 5.80 5.39 -19.94
N ARG A 212 6.81 6.20 -19.75
CA ARG A 212 7.72 6.11 -18.61
C ARG A 212 7.62 7.37 -17.75
N MET A 213 7.41 7.18 -16.47
CA MET A 213 7.61 8.18 -15.45
C MET A 213 8.95 7.91 -14.77
N ASN A 214 9.84 8.90 -14.78
CA ASN A 214 11.10 8.82 -14.06
C ASN A 214 10.87 9.25 -12.61
N VAL A 215 10.88 8.27 -11.69
CA VAL A 215 10.77 8.51 -10.25
C VAL A 215 12.18 8.52 -9.68
N GLY A 216 12.90 9.64 -9.84
CA GLY A 216 14.34 9.68 -9.62
C GLY A 216 15.03 8.70 -10.56
N ARG A 217 15.74 7.72 -9.99
CA ARG A 217 16.44 6.64 -10.72
C ARG A 217 15.53 5.48 -11.14
N ILE A 218 14.30 5.41 -10.60
CA ILE A 218 13.37 4.32 -10.87
C ILE A 218 12.52 4.64 -12.08
N SER A 219 12.42 3.70 -13.03
CA SER A 219 11.50 3.77 -14.15
C SER A 219 10.18 3.12 -13.81
N LEU A 220 9.10 3.89 -13.84
CA LEU A 220 7.74 3.42 -13.75
C LEU A 220 7.15 3.39 -15.16
N TYR A 221 6.88 2.19 -15.68
CA TYR A 221 6.26 1.98 -16.98
C TYR A 221 4.74 1.94 -16.84
N LEU A 222 4.07 2.81 -17.56
CA LEU A 222 2.63 3.03 -17.50
C LEU A 222 2.00 2.63 -18.82
N LEU A 223 1.07 1.68 -18.76
CA LEU A 223 0.35 1.15 -19.93
C LEU A 223 -0.87 2.00 -20.24
N ASP A 224 -1.07 2.30 -21.53
CA ASP A 224 -2.13 3.15 -22.05
C ASP A 224 -2.84 2.46 -23.22
N THR A 225 -4.09 2.03 -23.00
CA THR A 225 -4.95 1.41 -24.04
C THR A 225 -5.85 2.43 -24.74
N ASP A 226 -5.90 3.67 -24.24
CA ASP A 226 -6.72 4.72 -24.87
C ASP A 226 -6.03 5.33 -26.08
N ASN A 227 -5.88 4.51 -27.10
CA ASN A 227 -5.19 4.83 -28.35
C ASN A 227 -5.97 4.32 -29.59
N GLU A 228 -5.56 4.82 -30.76
CA GLU A 228 -6.19 4.55 -32.04
C GLU A 228 -6.08 3.12 -32.57
N LEU A 229 -5.21 2.28 -32.00
CA LEU A 229 -5.04 0.89 -32.39
C LEU A 229 -6.13 -0.01 -31.80
N ASN A 230 -6.82 0.45 -30.77
CA ASN A 230 -7.85 -0.30 -30.06
C ASN A 230 -9.25 0.14 -30.49
N SER A 231 -10.18 -0.81 -30.39
CA SER A 231 -11.61 -0.55 -30.51
C SER A 231 -12.10 0.41 -29.41
N GLU A 232 -13.25 1.05 -29.64
CA GLU A 232 -13.90 1.88 -28.62
C GLU A 232 -14.28 1.07 -27.36
N TYR A 233 -14.40 -0.25 -27.49
CA TYR A 233 -14.69 -1.16 -26.37
C TYR A 233 -13.46 -1.43 -25.48
N ASP A 234 -12.25 -1.38 -26.03
CA ASP A 234 -11.01 -1.72 -25.31
C ASP A 234 -10.23 -0.50 -24.82
N ARG A 235 -10.42 0.68 -25.45
CA ARG A 235 -9.83 1.94 -24.98
C ARG A 235 -10.13 2.22 -23.51
N PRO A 236 -11.36 1.99 -23.00
CA PRO A 236 -11.73 2.29 -21.62
C PRO A 236 -11.02 1.46 -20.54
N ILE A 237 -10.27 0.41 -20.88
CA ILE A 237 -9.54 -0.42 -19.89
C ILE A 237 -8.66 0.46 -18.99
N THR A 238 -7.99 1.47 -19.56
CA THR A 238 -7.16 2.42 -18.80
C THR A 238 -7.81 3.81 -18.67
N HIS A 239 -9.13 3.92 -18.65
CA HIS A 239 -9.81 5.21 -18.46
C HIS A 239 -9.83 5.63 -16.99
N ALA A 240 -10.35 4.79 -16.11
CA ALA A 240 -10.55 5.14 -14.70
C ALA A 240 -10.01 4.06 -13.76
N LEU A 241 -9.36 4.52 -12.70
CA LEU A 241 -8.92 3.67 -11.61
C LEU A 241 -10.15 3.16 -10.83
N TYR A 242 -10.26 1.83 -10.70
CA TYR A 242 -11.40 1.13 -10.10
C TYR A 242 -12.74 1.44 -10.79
N GLY A 243 -12.69 1.78 -12.06
CA GLY A 243 -13.89 2.03 -12.88
C GLY A 243 -14.38 0.80 -13.62
N GLY A 244 -15.63 0.86 -14.07
CA GLY A 244 -16.27 -0.21 -14.84
C GLY A 244 -16.82 -1.35 -13.97
N ASP A 245 -17.14 -2.46 -14.61
CA ASP A 245 -17.68 -3.67 -14.00
C ASP A 245 -16.58 -4.71 -13.69
N ASN A 246 -17.01 -5.89 -13.25
CA ASN A 246 -16.10 -6.99 -12.91
C ASN A 246 -15.31 -7.51 -14.14
N GLU A 247 -15.89 -7.43 -15.33
CA GLU A 247 -15.20 -7.79 -16.57
C GLU A 247 -14.09 -6.79 -16.91
N ASN A 248 -14.35 -5.48 -16.75
CA ASN A 248 -13.32 -4.46 -16.91
C ASN A 248 -12.20 -4.63 -15.86
N ARG A 249 -12.56 -5.04 -14.65
CA ARG A 249 -11.57 -5.35 -13.60
C ARG A 249 -10.64 -6.48 -14.03
N LEU A 250 -11.19 -7.60 -14.56
CA LEU A 250 -10.39 -8.70 -15.08
C LEU A 250 -9.50 -8.25 -16.25
N LYS A 251 -10.03 -7.43 -17.16
CA LYS A 251 -9.24 -6.86 -18.27
C LYS A 251 -8.06 -6.02 -17.75
N GLN A 252 -8.26 -5.21 -16.72
CA GLN A 252 -7.17 -4.43 -16.09
C GLN A 252 -6.12 -5.36 -15.48
N GLU A 253 -6.51 -6.43 -14.81
CA GLU A 253 -5.57 -7.36 -14.18
C GLU A 253 -4.78 -8.17 -15.23
N ILE A 254 -5.39 -8.55 -16.33
CA ILE A 254 -4.69 -9.14 -17.50
C ILE A 254 -3.66 -8.15 -18.03
N LEU A 255 -4.05 -6.91 -18.24
CA LEU A 255 -3.15 -5.87 -18.76
C LEU A 255 -1.98 -5.61 -17.81
N LEU A 256 -2.25 -5.50 -16.51
CA LEU A 256 -1.20 -5.24 -15.51
C LEU A 256 -0.21 -6.40 -15.41
N GLY A 257 -0.71 -7.59 -15.17
CA GLY A 257 0.12 -8.76 -14.92
C GLY A 257 0.79 -9.25 -16.21
N MET A 258 -0.01 -9.70 -17.16
CA MET A 258 0.52 -10.24 -18.40
C MET A 258 1.10 -9.17 -19.31
N GLY A 259 0.37 -8.08 -19.53
CA GLY A 259 0.85 -6.93 -20.29
C GLY A 259 2.11 -6.30 -19.68
N GLY A 260 2.20 -6.28 -18.35
CA GLY A 260 3.38 -5.80 -17.66
C GLY A 260 4.64 -6.63 -17.93
N ILE A 261 4.56 -7.95 -17.86
CA ILE A 261 5.68 -8.84 -18.21
C ILE A 261 6.05 -8.71 -19.69
N LEU A 262 5.05 -8.68 -20.57
CA LEU A 262 5.29 -8.46 -22.01
C LEU A 262 5.97 -7.10 -22.27
N THR A 263 5.62 -6.08 -21.51
CA THR A 263 6.28 -4.76 -21.55
C THR A 263 7.76 -4.85 -21.17
N LEU A 264 8.06 -5.47 -20.04
CA LEU A 264 9.47 -5.64 -19.62
C LEU A 264 10.26 -6.43 -20.63
N LYS A 265 9.69 -7.50 -21.19
CA LYS A 265 10.30 -8.31 -22.25
C LYS A 265 10.55 -7.49 -23.51
N LYS A 266 9.57 -6.69 -23.96
CA LYS A 266 9.71 -5.79 -25.13
C LYS A 266 10.80 -4.75 -24.97
N LEU A 267 11.00 -4.28 -23.73
CA LEU A 267 12.04 -3.32 -23.37
C LEU A 267 13.39 -3.97 -23.01
N GLY A 268 13.51 -5.30 -23.09
CA GLY A 268 14.74 -6.02 -22.75
C GLY A 268 15.09 -5.99 -21.24
N ILE A 269 14.09 -5.84 -20.36
CA ILE A 269 14.28 -5.72 -18.92
C ILE A 269 14.00 -7.06 -18.25
N THR A 270 14.96 -7.56 -17.48
CA THR A 270 14.83 -8.75 -16.63
C THR A 270 15.20 -8.38 -15.20
N LYS A 271 14.43 -8.87 -14.23
CA LYS A 271 14.68 -8.68 -12.79
C LYS A 271 14.74 -10.02 -12.07
N GLN A 272 15.38 -10.03 -10.90
CA GLN A 272 15.52 -11.24 -10.09
C GLN A 272 14.27 -11.54 -9.29
N ILE A 273 13.55 -10.51 -8.84
CA ILE A 273 12.35 -10.60 -8.02
C ILE A 273 11.18 -9.90 -8.70
N TYR A 274 10.02 -10.50 -8.61
CA TYR A 274 8.74 -9.97 -9.10
C TYR A 274 7.80 -9.80 -7.91
N HIS A 275 7.47 -8.56 -7.58
CA HIS A 275 6.67 -8.23 -6.41
C HIS A 275 5.26 -7.85 -6.84
N CYS A 276 4.29 -8.67 -6.46
CA CYS A 276 2.86 -8.41 -6.62
C CYS A 276 2.34 -7.58 -5.45
N ASN A 277 2.12 -6.30 -5.66
CA ASN A 277 1.51 -5.41 -4.68
C ASN A 277 -0.01 -5.50 -4.77
N GLU A 278 -0.61 -6.41 -4.02
CA GLU A 278 -1.99 -6.87 -4.04
C GLU A 278 -2.27 -7.95 -5.14
N GLY A 279 -3.37 -8.67 -4.98
CA GLY A 279 -3.79 -9.78 -5.86
C GLY A 279 -3.97 -9.40 -7.31
N HIS A 280 -4.36 -8.15 -7.58
CA HIS A 280 -4.57 -7.65 -8.94
C HIS A 280 -3.35 -7.73 -9.88
N ALA A 281 -2.16 -7.94 -9.32
CA ALA A 281 -0.93 -8.10 -10.10
C ALA A 281 -0.57 -9.57 -10.38
N ALA A 282 -1.29 -10.54 -9.82
CA ALA A 282 -0.89 -11.95 -9.79
C ALA A 282 -0.72 -12.60 -11.18
N LEU A 283 -1.43 -12.13 -12.21
CA LEU A 283 -1.31 -12.66 -13.57
C LEU A 283 0.08 -12.40 -14.20
N CYS A 284 0.95 -11.61 -13.57
CA CYS A 284 2.35 -11.53 -14.00
C CYS A 284 3.03 -12.91 -13.90
N ASN A 285 2.67 -13.72 -12.90
CA ASN A 285 3.18 -15.06 -12.73
C ASN A 285 2.66 -16.02 -13.82
N LEU A 286 1.42 -15.85 -14.26
CA LEU A 286 0.88 -16.63 -15.40
C LEU A 286 1.71 -16.40 -16.68
N GLN A 287 1.99 -15.14 -17.02
CA GLN A 287 2.78 -14.85 -18.21
C GLN A 287 4.20 -15.42 -18.08
N ARG A 288 4.81 -15.36 -16.90
CA ARG A 288 6.14 -15.93 -16.64
C ARG A 288 6.14 -17.46 -16.77
N LEU A 289 5.10 -18.13 -16.27
CA LEU A 289 4.89 -19.57 -16.48
C LEU A 289 4.82 -19.90 -17.96
N CYS A 290 4.02 -19.14 -18.73
CA CYS A 290 3.94 -19.31 -20.17
C CYS A 290 5.30 -19.15 -20.86
N ASP A 291 6.08 -18.13 -20.48
CA ASP A 291 7.39 -17.88 -21.09
C ASP A 291 8.37 -19.04 -20.85
N TYR A 292 8.37 -19.69 -19.68
CA TYR A 292 9.17 -20.87 -19.41
C TYR A 292 8.68 -22.11 -20.17
N VAL A 293 7.36 -22.34 -20.20
CA VAL A 293 6.78 -23.49 -20.88
C VAL A 293 6.94 -23.39 -22.40
N ASP A 294 6.76 -22.21 -22.98
CA ASP A 294 7.04 -21.94 -24.39
C ASP A 294 8.52 -22.18 -24.74
N GLY A 295 9.41 -21.97 -23.78
CA GLY A 295 10.83 -22.30 -23.85
C GLY A 295 11.14 -23.82 -23.76
N GLY A 296 10.12 -24.66 -23.59
CA GLY A 296 10.24 -26.12 -23.52
C GLY A 296 10.38 -26.70 -22.12
N MET A 297 10.15 -25.90 -21.06
CA MET A 297 10.21 -26.37 -19.68
C MET A 297 8.86 -27.00 -19.28
N PRO A 298 8.83 -28.15 -18.56
CA PRO A 298 7.60 -28.67 -17.98
C PRO A 298 6.97 -27.69 -16.99
N PHE A 299 5.63 -27.66 -16.93
CA PHE A 299 4.87 -26.74 -16.07
C PHE A 299 5.29 -26.78 -14.59
N ASN A 300 5.42 -28.00 -14.02
CA ASN A 300 5.77 -28.15 -12.61
C ASN A 300 7.19 -27.64 -12.29
N GLU A 301 8.12 -27.77 -13.23
CA GLU A 301 9.47 -27.21 -13.09
C GLU A 301 9.45 -25.68 -13.23
N ALA A 302 8.68 -25.15 -14.20
CA ALA A 302 8.46 -23.70 -14.36
C ALA A 302 7.82 -23.06 -13.11
N MET A 303 6.89 -23.75 -12.47
CA MET A 303 6.23 -23.32 -11.25
C MET A 303 7.23 -23.11 -10.11
N GLU A 304 8.20 -24.04 -9.91
CA GLU A 304 9.24 -23.86 -8.88
C GLU A 304 10.05 -22.58 -9.10
N LEU A 305 10.41 -22.26 -10.36
CA LEU A 305 11.18 -21.07 -10.68
C LEU A 305 10.36 -19.78 -10.50
N VAL A 306 9.11 -19.77 -10.95
CA VAL A 306 8.24 -18.61 -10.83
C VAL A 306 7.94 -18.31 -9.38
N ARG A 307 7.58 -19.33 -8.59
CA ARG A 307 7.31 -19.18 -7.16
C ARG A 307 8.51 -18.60 -6.41
N ALA A 308 9.69 -19.16 -6.61
CA ALA A 308 10.90 -18.77 -5.89
C ALA A 308 11.24 -17.28 -6.03
N SER A 309 10.95 -16.68 -7.18
CA SER A 309 11.23 -15.28 -7.48
C SER A 309 10.03 -14.35 -7.34
N SER A 310 8.90 -14.82 -6.79
CA SER A 310 7.67 -14.04 -6.65
C SER A 310 7.30 -13.82 -5.19
N LEU A 311 6.95 -12.57 -4.87
CA LEU A 311 6.44 -12.13 -3.57
C LEU A 311 5.04 -11.54 -3.75
N TYR A 312 4.11 -11.91 -2.88
CA TYR A 312 2.76 -11.34 -2.80
C TYR A 312 2.59 -10.57 -1.49
N THR A 313 2.29 -9.28 -1.60
CA THR A 313 1.88 -8.45 -0.46
C THR A 313 0.38 -8.22 -0.50
N VAL A 314 -0.32 -8.69 0.52
CA VAL A 314 -1.75 -8.47 0.70
C VAL A 314 -2.01 -7.18 1.48
N HIS A 315 -2.94 -6.37 0.99
CA HIS A 315 -3.39 -5.14 1.66
C HIS A 315 -4.84 -5.23 2.15
N THR A 316 -5.56 -6.22 1.69
CA THR A 316 -6.98 -6.43 2.00
C THR A 316 -7.13 -7.17 3.32
N PRO A 317 -7.89 -6.62 4.30
CA PRO A 317 -8.03 -7.23 5.62
C PRO A 317 -9.19 -8.22 5.74
N VAL A 318 -10.01 -8.39 4.70
CA VAL A 318 -11.21 -9.24 4.69
C VAL A 318 -11.35 -9.99 3.38
N PRO A 319 -11.81 -11.26 3.38
CA PRO A 319 -11.96 -12.06 2.16
C PRO A 319 -12.84 -11.41 1.09
N ALA A 320 -13.93 -10.78 1.48
CA ALA A 320 -14.87 -10.13 0.55
C ALA A 320 -14.29 -8.94 -0.24
N GLY A 321 -13.12 -8.44 0.17
CA GLY A 321 -12.42 -7.35 -0.52
C GLY A 321 -11.46 -7.83 -1.62
N HIS A 322 -11.26 -9.14 -1.80
CA HIS A 322 -10.43 -9.70 -2.87
C HIS A 322 -11.17 -9.71 -4.20
N ASP A 323 -10.42 -9.81 -5.28
CA ASP A 323 -10.98 -9.91 -6.63
C ASP A 323 -11.36 -11.35 -6.95
N TYR A 324 -12.65 -11.58 -7.20
CA TYR A 324 -13.24 -12.87 -7.54
C TYR A 324 -13.89 -12.82 -8.91
N PHE A 325 -13.64 -13.84 -9.72
CA PHE A 325 -14.19 -13.96 -11.05
C PHE A 325 -14.93 -15.29 -11.21
N ASP A 326 -16.14 -15.23 -11.75
CA ASP A 326 -16.89 -16.43 -12.07
C ASP A 326 -16.14 -17.24 -13.13
N GLU A 327 -16.22 -18.57 -13.07
CA GLU A 327 -15.51 -19.48 -13.96
C GLU A 327 -15.78 -19.18 -15.42
N ASN A 328 -17.04 -18.87 -15.80
CA ASN A 328 -17.40 -18.52 -17.16
C ASN A 328 -16.72 -17.24 -17.64
N LEU A 329 -16.70 -16.20 -16.81
CA LEU A 329 -16.03 -14.95 -17.14
C LEU A 329 -14.52 -15.15 -17.23
N PHE A 330 -13.92 -15.85 -16.27
CA PHE A 330 -12.50 -16.13 -16.27
C PHE A 330 -12.10 -16.98 -17.48
N GLY A 331 -12.86 -18.03 -17.76
CA GLY A 331 -12.68 -18.92 -18.92
C GLY A 331 -12.80 -18.22 -20.27
N LYS A 332 -13.63 -17.18 -20.37
CA LYS A 332 -13.73 -16.35 -21.58
C LYS A 332 -12.38 -15.79 -22.01
N TYR A 333 -11.54 -15.37 -21.06
CA TYR A 333 -10.23 -14.77 -21.32
C TYR A 333 -9.08 -15.77 -21.18
N MET A 334 -9.19 -16.74 -20.26
CA MET A 334 -8.12 -17.64 -19.86
C MET A 334 -8.23 -19.07 -20.42
N GLY A 335 -9.30 -19.40 -21.13
CA GLY A 335 -9.57 -20.76 -21.61
C GLY A 335 -8.52 -21.38 -22.54
N GLY A 336 -7.67 -20.58 -23.18
CA GLY A 336 -6.57 -21.07 -24.01
C GLY A 336 -5.28 -21.39 -23.27
N TYR A 337 -5.13 -20.95 -22.01
CA TYR A 337 -3.87 -21.09 -21.26
C TYR A 337 -3.58 -22.49 -20.76
N PRO A 338 -4.55 -23.30 -20.31
CA PRO A 338 -4.29 -24.68 -19.88
C PRO A 338 -3.55 -25.51 -20.92
N SER A 339 -4.04 -25.50 -22.18
CA SER A 339 -3.38 -26.23 -23.24
C SER A 339 -1.98 -25.72 -23.56
N ARG A 340 -1.75 -24.42 -23.45
CA ARG A 340 -0.42 -23.80 -23.60
C ARG A 340 0.53 -24.22 -22.48
N LEU A 341 0.03 -24.35 -21.27
CA LEU A 341 0.79 -24.77 -20.08
C LEU A 341 0.95 -26.29 -19.99
N GLY A 342 0.20 -27.08 -20.77
CA GLY A 342 0.20 -28.56 -20.73
C GLY A 342 -0.50 -29.13 -19.50
N ILE A 343 -1.50 -28.43 -18.96
CA ILE A 343 -2.32 -28.84 -17.81
C ILE A 343 -3.81 -28.86 -18.17
N SER A 344 -4.63 -29.47 -17.33
CA SER A 344 -6.08 -29.47 -17.49
C SER A 344 -6.70 -28.11 -17.10
N TRP A 345 -7.96 -27.89 -17.50
CA TRP A 345 -8.72 -26.71 -17.04
C TRP A 345 -8.94 -26.75 -15.53
N ASP A 346 -9.23 -27.94 -14.96
CA ASP A 346 -9.48 -28.10 -13.53
C ASP A 346 -8.24 -27.78 -12.71
N GLU A 347 -7.05 -28.22 -13.13
CA GLU A 347 -5.79 -27.83 -12.51
C GLU A 347 -5.56 -26.32 -12.57
N PHE A 348 -5.84 -25.71 -13.71
CA PHE A 348 -5.64 -24.27 -13.91
C PHE A 348 -6.58 -23.44 -13.04
N ILE A 349 -7.89 -23.71 -13.08
CA ILE A 349 -8.89 -22.96 -12.32
C ILE A 349 -8.73 -23.22 -10.81
N GLY A 350 -8.33 -24.43 -10.44
CA GLY A 350 -8.03 -24.82 -9.05
C GLY A 350 -6.93 -24.00 -8.40
N MET A 351 -5.98 -23.44 -9.16
CA MET A 351 -4.97 -22.56 -8.61
C MET A 351 -5.54 -21.28 -8.01
N GLY A 352 -6.74 -20.87 -8.36
CA GLY A 352 -7.44 -19.71 -7.81
C GLY A 352 -8.53 -20.06 -6.81
N ARG A 353 -8.65 -21.31 -6.36
CA ARG A 353 -9.64 -21.79 -5.38
C ARG A 353 -8.98 -22.20 -4.07
N GLU A 354 -9.62 -21.92 -2.95
CA GLU A 354 -9.18 -22.39 -1.64
C GLU A 354 -9.23 -23.93 -1.57
N ASN A 355 -10.30 -24.51 -2.09
CA ASN A 355 -10.37 -25.93 -2.35
C ASN A 355 -10.43 -26.17 -3.87
N PRO A 356 -9.35 -26.65 -4.50
CA PRO A 356 -9.27 -26.86 -5.94
C PRO A 356 -10.40 -27.72 -6.51
N ASP A 357 -10.93 -28.68 -5.75
CA ASP A 357 -11.99 -29.62 -6.15
C ASP A 357 -13.41 -29.03 -5.99
N ASN A 358 -13.55 -27.84 -5.39
CA ASN A 358 -14.84 -27.20 -5.20
C ASN A 358 -15.22 -26.34 -6.42
N HIS A 359 -16.04 -26.91 -7.31
CA HIS A 359 -16.49 -26.22 -8.52
C HIS A 359 -17.46 -25.05 -8.27
N ASP A 360 -17.98 -24.90 -7.05
CA ASP A 360 -18.82 -23.76 -6.67
C ASP A 360 -18.01 -22.50 -6.32
N GLU A 361 -16.70 -22.66 -6.08
CA GLU A 361 -15.82 -21.54 -5.79
C GLU A 361 -15.46 -20.75 -7.05
N ARG A 362 -15.53 -19.42 -6.93
CA ARG A 362 -15.03 -18.50 -7.96
C ARG A 362 -13.51 -18.47 -7.95
N PHE A 363 -12.91 -18.11 -9.07
CA PHE A 363 -11.47 -17.85 -9.13
C PHE A 363 -11.12 -16.58 -8.35
N CYS A 364 -10.24 -16.72 -7.36
CA CYS A 364 -9.74 -15.63 -6.52
C CYS A 364 -8.30 -15.30 -6.89
N MET A 365 -8.03 -14.04 -7.25
CA MET A 365 -6.67 -13.59 -7.60
C MET A 365 -5.69 -13.68 -6.44
N SER A 366 -6.15 -13.46 -5.21
CA SER A 366 -5.30 -13.58 -4.03
C SER A 366 -4.91 -15.03 -3.73
N VAL A 367 -5.81 -15.97 -3.94
CA VAL A 367 -5.51 -17.40 -3.84
C VAL A 367 -4.50 -17.81 -4.93
N PHE A 368 -4.72 -17.35 -6.16
CA PHE A 368 -3.77 -17.57 -7.26
C PHE A 368 -2.38 -16.98 -6.92
N ALA A 369 -2.35 -15.77 -6.32
CA ALA A 369 -1.10 -15.16 -5.87
C ALA A 369 -0.40 -16.02 -4.79
N CYS A 370 -1.13 -16.52 -3.79
CA CYS A 370 -0.57 -17.41 -2.76
C CYS A 370 0.00 -18.70 -3.37
N ASN A 371 -0.68 -19.27 -4.38
CA ASN A 371 -0.24 -20.50 -5.04
C ASN A 371 0.95 -20.31 -5.98
N THR A 372 1.13 -19.12 -6.54
CA THR A 372 2.19 -18.81 -7.52
C THR A 372 3.33 -17.97 -6.96
N CYS A 373 3.25 -17.51 -5.70
CA CYS A 373 4.33 -16.86 -4.99
C CYS A 373 4.85 -17.77 -3.86
N GLN A 374 6.16 -17.82 -3.67
CA GLN A 374 6.76 -18.56 -2.55
C GLN A 374 6.53 -17.84 -1.23
N GLU A 375 6.60 -16.51 -1.25
CA GLU A 375 6.47 -15.68 -0.06
C GLU A 375 5.21 -14.83 -0.12
N VAL A 376 4.54 -14.69 1.03
CA VAL A 376 3.34 -13.89 1.22
C VAL A 376 3.49 -13.05 2.48
N ASN A 377 3.09 -11.76 2.45
CA ASN A 377 3.13 -10.94 3.64
C ASN A 377 1.95 -9.98 3.75
N GLY A 378 1.53 -9.74 4.99
CA GLY A 378 0.67 -8.62 5.36
C GLY A 378 1.45 -7.33 5.58
N VAL A 379 0.75 -6.22 5.85
CA VAL A 379 1.30 -4.86 5.89
C VAL A 379 1.36 -4.24 7.29
N SER A 380 1.10 -5.04 8.31
CA SER A 380 1.39 -4.79 9.72
C SER A 380 1.45 -6.13 10.45
N ARG A 381 1.96 -6.14 11.69
CA ARG A 381 2.01 -7.37 12.49
C ARG A 381 0.61 -7.97 12.71
N LEU A 382 -0.36 -7.14 13.09
CA LEU A 382 -1.75 -7.60 13.25
C LEU A 382 -2.33 -8.11 11.93
N HIS A 383 -2.08 -7.40 10.83
CA HIS A 383 -2.57 -7.80 9.52
C HIS A 383 -1.91 -9.09 9.01
N GLY A 384 -0.65 -9.33 9.33
CA GLY A 384 0.01 -10.62 9.08
C GLY A 384 -0.75 -11.77 9.74
N TRP A 385 -1.12 -11.61 11.01
CA TRP A 385 -1.93 -12.60 11.73
C TRP A 385 -3.35 -12.75 11.15
N VAL A 386 -4.02 -11.64 10.79
CA VAL A 386 -5.31 -11.69 10.09
C VAL A 386 -5.17 -12.43 8.76
N SER A 387 -4.11 -12.18 8.02
CA SER A 387 -3.83 -12.83 6.73
C SER A 387 -3.53 -14.32 6.87
N GLN A 388 -2.81 -14.73 7.92
CA GLN A 388 -2.63 -16.16 8.24
C GLN A 388 -3.96 -16.88 8.41
N LYS A 389 -4.90 -16.26 9.14
CA LYS A 389 -6.25 -16.84 9.32
C LYS A 389 -7.05 -16.83 8.01
N MET A 390 -6.97 -15.73 7.27
CA MET A 390 -7.71 -15.55 6.01
C MET A 390 -7.31 -16.55 4.95
N PHE A 391 -6.01 -16.86 4.83
CA PHE A 391 -5.49 -17.80 3.83
C PHE A 391 -5.30 -19.23 4.33
N ALA A 392 -5.64 -19.52 5.59
CA ALA A 392 -5.53 -20.86 6.15
C ALA A 392 -6.24 -21.94 5.31
N PRO A 393 -7.40 -21.71 4.68
CA PRO A 393 -8.05 -22.72 3.85
C PRO A 393 -7.22 -23.21 2.67
N ILE A 394 -6.30 -22.38 2.13
CA ILE A 394 -5.42 -22.75 1.02
C ILE A 394 -4.48 -23.90 1.40
N TRP A 395 -4.04 -23.93 2.67
CA TRP A 395 -3.10 -24.94 3.17
C TRP A 395 -3.78 -25.88 4.17
N GLY A 396 -4.74 -26.64 3.65
CA GLY A 396 -5.52 -27.57 4.45
C GLY A 396 -4.65 -28.51 5.31
N GLY A 397 -5.09 -28.75 6.54
CA GLY A 397 -4.37 -29.59 7.51
C GLY A 397 -3.32 -28.85 8.36
N TYR A 398 -3.08 -27.56 8.09
CA TYR A 398 -2.26 -26.67 8.92
C TYR A 398 -3.12 -25.64 9.64
N TYR A 399 -2.72 -25.25 10.84
CA TYR A 399 -3.35 -24.18 11.59
C TYR A 399 -2.86 -22.81 11.10
N PRO A 400 -3.66 -21.73 11.26
CA PRO A 400 -3.30 -20.40 10.76
C PRO A 400 -1.91 -19.92 11.18
N GLU A 401 -1.54 -20.12 12.44
CA GLU A 401 -0.25 -19.70 13.00
C GLU A 401 0.95 -20.49 12.48
N GLU A 402 0.72 -21.63 11.82
CA GLU A 402 1.77 -22.42 11.17
C GLU A 402 2.06 -21.96 9.75
N ASN A 403 1.21 -21.11 9.18
CA ASN A 403 1.38 -20.63 7.82
C ASN A 403 2.57 -19.69 7.70
N HIS A 404 3.22 -19.73 6.54
CA HIS A 404 4.40 -18.93 6.25
C HIS A 404 4.07 -17.46 5.86
N VAL A 405 2.82 -17.02 6.05
CA VAL A 405 2.44 -15.62 5.82
C VAL A 405 3.11 -14.73 6.86
N GLY A 406 4.06 -13.92 6.40
CA GLY A 406 4.78 -12.97 7.23
C GLY A 406 4.16 -11.58 7.25
N TYR A 407 4.93 -10.61 7.71
CA TYR A 407 4.53 -9.19 7.62
C TYR A 407 5.74 -8.26 7.45
N VAL A 408 5.49 -7.16 6.78
CA VAL A 408 6.32 -5.96 6.79
C VAL A 408 5.40 -4.80 7.08
N THR A 409 5.57 -4.15 8.22
CA THR A 409 4.74 -3.00 8.58
C THR A 409 5.04 -1.85 7.65
N ASN A 410 3.99 -1.21 7.12
CA ASN A 410 4.14 -0.07 6.23
C ASN A 410 4.92 1.07 6.89
N GLY A 411 5.49 1.92 6.08
CA GLY A 411 6.15 3.15 6.46
C GLY A 411 5.90 4.23 5.41
N VAL A 412 6.45 5.41 5.62
CA VAL A 412 6.23 6.58 4.77
C VAL A 412 7.54 7.21 4.34
N HIS A 413 7.57 7.75 3.13
CA HIS A 413 8.75 8.40 2.56
C HIS A 413 9.03 9.73 3.27
N LEU A 414 10.08 9.76 4.08
CA LEU A 414 10.42 10.91 4.94
C LEU A 414 10.52 12.23 4.18
N PRO A 415 11.26 12.33 3.04
CA PRO A 415 11.38 13.60 2.31
C PRO A 415 10.06 14.09 1.71
N THR A 416 9.13 13.18 1.38
CA THR A 416 7.83 13.56 0.82
C THR A 416 6.92 14.19 1.89
N TRP A 417 6.89 13.63 3.10
CA TRP A 417 5.86 13.94 4.10
C TRP A 417 6.33 14.86 5.20
N THR A 418 7.65 14.98 5.43
CA THR A 418 8.19 15.91 6.43
C THR A 418 8.14 17.33 5.90
N ALA A 419 7.51 18.24 6.65
CA ALA A 419 7.50 19.66 6.33
C ALA A 419 8.91 20.24 6.39
N THR A 420 9.17 21.26 5.57
CA THR A 420 10.49 21.89 5.48
C THR A 420 10.98 22.42 6.81
N GLU A 421 10.08 22.92 7.65
CA GLU A 421 10.38 23.46 8.97
C GLU A 421 10.95 22.35 9.88
N TRP A 422 10.32 21.18 9.90
CA TRP A 422 10.81 20.02 10.63
C TRP A 422 12.11 19.47 10.05
N ARG A 423 12.19 19.42 8.71
CA ARG A 423 13.42 18.98 8.07
C ARG A 423 14.63 19.82 8.47
N LYS A 424 14.46 21.14 8.55
CA LYS A 424 15.53 22.05 9.00
C LYS A 424 15.92 21.80 10.46
N LEU A 425 14.97 21.46 11.35
CA LEU A 425 15.28 21.08 12.72
C LEU A 425 16.05 19.76 12.76
N TYR A 426 15.63 18.77 12.00
CA TYR A 426 16.33 17.48 11.95
C TYR A 426 17.74 17.65 11.41
N ASP A 427 17.94 18.40 10.33
CA ASP A 427 19.27 18.68 9.76
C ASP A 427 20.18 19.47 10.74
N LYS A 428 19.61 20.24 11.66
CA LYS A 428 20.35 21.03 12.67
C LYS A 428 20.78 20.20 13.88
N TYR A 429 19.93 19.28 14.35
CA TYR A 429 20.09 18.60 15.64
C TYR A 429 20.41 17.11 15.53
N PHE A 430 20.11 16.48 14.39
CA PHE A 430 20.36 15.06 14.21
C PHE A 430 21.73 14.81 13.59
N ASP A 431 22.23 13.60 13.76
CA ASP A 431 23.49 13.18 13.14
C ASP A 431 23.42 13.33 11.60
N PRO A 432 24.48 13.76 10.92
CA PRO A 432 24.51 13.90 9.45
C PRO A 432 24.18 12.62 8.67
N SER A 433 24.33 11.44 9.27
CA SER A 433 23.93 10.17 8.69
C SER A 433 22.41 9.94 8.67
N PHE A 434 21.62 10.81 9.27
CA PHE A 434 20.18 10.68 9.45
C PHE A 434 19.44 10.19 8.20
N MET A 435 19.74 10.77 7.05
CA MET A 435 19.05 10.41 5.80
C MET A 435 19.40 9.02 5.26
N SER A 436 20.56 8.50 5.61
CA SER A 436 20.98 7.16 5.21
C SER A 436 20.68 6.09 6.25
N ASP A 437 20.42 6.48 7.49
CA ASP A 437 20.19 5.59 8.64
C ASP A 437 18.92 6.01 9.42
N GLN A 438 17.81 6.15 8.69
CA GLN A 438 16.54 6.66 9.25
C GLN A 438 15.90 5.76 10.31
N SER A 439 16.22 4.48 10.34
CA SER A 439 15.70 3.52 11.32
C SER A 439 16.50 3.46 12.62
N ASN A 440 17.59 4.20 12.72
CA ASN A 440 18.42 4.28 13.92
C ASN A 440 17.80 5.22 14.95
N GLU A 441 17.08 4.67 15.91
CA GLU A 441 16.37 5.41 16.96
C GLU A 441 17.28 6.39 17.72
N LYS A 442 18.57 6.07 17.91
CA LYS A 442 19.52 6.95 18.61
C LYS A 442 19.69 8.29 17.92
N ILE A 443 19.61 8.34 16.60
CA ILE A 443 19.69 9.60 15.83
C ILE A 443 18.49 10.48 16.15
N TRP A 444 17.30 9.90 16.22
CA TRP A 444 16.05 10.60 16.51
C TRP A 444 15.98 11.14 17.95
N HIS A 445 16.75 10.57 18.88
CA HIS A 445 16.87 11.11 20.25
C HIS A 445 17.46 12.53 20.27
N GLY A 446 18.11 12.99 19.21
CA GLY A 446 18.50 14.39 19.02
C GLY A 446 17.35 15.40 19.14
N ILE A 447 16.08 14.95 19.00
CA ILE A 447 14.92 15.82 19.22
C ILE A 447 14.80 16.30 20.66
N TYR A 448 15.32 15.54 21.63
CA TYR A 448 15.32 15.96 23.05
C TYR A 448 16.21 17.16 23.31
N ASP A 449 17.21 17.41 22.47
CA ASP A 449 18.13 18.53 22.56
C ASP A 449 17.57 19.83 21.96
N VAL A 450 16.44 19.74 21.24
CA VAL A 450 15.76 20.91 20.66
C VAL A 450 15.05 21.69 21.76
N ASP A 451 15.23 23.02 21.77
CA ASP A 451 14.52 23.91 22.72
C ASP A 451 12.99 23.80 22.51
N ASP A 452 12.25 23.73 23.61
CA ASP A 452 10.80 23.59 23.59
C ASP A 452 10.11 24.73 22.85
N GLU A 453 10.62 25.96 22.97
CA GLU A 453 10.11 27.14 22.26
C GLU A 453 10.32 27.00 20.73
N GLU A 454 11.43 26.43 20.29
CA GLU A 454 11.71 26.19 18.86
C GLU A 454 10.75 25.16 18.28
N ILE A 455 10.42 24.09 19.02
CA ILE A 455 9.38 23.12 18.64
C ILE A 455 8.01 23.79 18.56
N TRP A 456 7.63 24.55 19.58
CA TRP A 456 6.34 25.25 19.59
C TRP A 456 6.20 26.21 18.42
N ASN A 457 7.23 27.02 18.16
CA ASN A 457 7.26 27.97 17.05
C ASN A 457 7.16 27.27 15.68
N THR A 458 7.81 26.12 15.54
CA THR A 458 7.69 25.29 14.33
C THR A 458 6.27 24.77 14.14
N ARG A 459 5.64 24.27 15.18
CA ARG A 459 4.22 23.86 15.14
C ARG A 459 3.31 25.04 14.77
N MET A 460 3.49 26.22 15.42
CA MET A 460 2.69 27.39 15.12
C MET A 460 2.87 27.91 13.68
N ALA A 461 4.09 27.86 13.15
CA ALA A 461 4.36 28.21 11.76
C ALA A 461 3.56 27.30 10.78
N LEU A 462 3.54 26.00 11.05
CA LEU A 462 2.81 25.02 10.23
C LEU A 462 1.28 25.14 10.37
N LYS A 463 0.77 25.42 11.57
CA LYS A 463 -0.65 25.73 11.80
C LYS A 463 -1.08 26.98 11.02
N ASN A 464 -0.28 28.03 11.04
CA ASN A 464 -0.54 29.24 10.29
C ASN A 464 -0.52 29.00 8.76
N LYS A 465 0.37 28.14 8.26
CA LYS A 465 0.39 27.72 6.87
C LYS A 465 -0.88 26.95 6.48
N LEU A 466 -1.34 26.04 7.35
CA LEU A 466 -2.59 25.31 7.14
C LEU A 466 -3.79 26.29 7.09
N VAL A 467 -3.89 27.20 8.04
CA VAL A 467 -4.98 28.18 8.10
C VAL A 467 -4.99 29.05 6.84
N ARG A 468 -3.83 29.52 6.38
CA ARG A 468 -3.72 30.30 5.13
C ARG A 468 -4.20 29.49 3.94
N PHE A 469 -3.72 28.25 3.80
CA PHE A 469 -4.11 27.35 2.72
C PHE A 469 -5.63 27.11 2.70
N ILE A 470 -6.23 26.85 3.86
CA ILE A 470 -7.67 26.67 4.00
C ILE A 470 -8.44 27.92 3.58
N ARG A 471 -7.97 29.10 4.00
CA ARG A 471 -8.61 30.38 3.61
C ARG A 471 -8.59 30.61 2.10
N GLU A 472 -7.46 30.34 1.45
CA GLU A 472 -7.33 30.43 -0.02
C GLU A 472 -8.27 29.43 -0.72
N MET A 473 -8.28 28.16 -0.27
CA MET A 473 -9.13 27.12 -0.82
C MET A 473 -10.63 27.45 -0.70
N PHE A 474 -11.08 27.93 0.45
CA PHE A 474 -12.48 28.30 0.65
C PHE A 474 -12.91 29.52 -0.19
N THR A 475 -12.01 30.45 -0.45
CA THR A 475 -12.32 31.61 -1.29
C THR A 475 -12.57 31.21 -2.74
N GLU A 476 -11.87 30.18 -3.26
CA GLU A 476 -11.99 29.77 -4.65
C GLU A 476 -13.13 28.77 -4.92
N THR A 477 -13.34 27.81 -4.07
CA THR A 477 -14.25 26.68 -4.32
C THR A 477 -15.59 26.82 -3.60
N TRP A 478 -15.59 27.29 -2.38
CA TRP A 478 -16.77 27.32 -1.53
C TRP A 478 -17.76 28.40 -1.94
N LEU A 479 -17.28 29.57 -2.41
CA LEU A 479 -18.12 30.64 -2.90
C LEU A 479 -18.96 30.23 -4.12
N LYS A 480 -18.47 29.31 -4.94
CA LYS A 480 -19.19 28.82 -6.12
C LYS A 480 -20.34 27.90 -5.76
N ASN A 481 -20.24 27.19 -4.64
CA ASN A 481 -21.15 26.11 -4.28
C ASN A 481 -22.10 26.45 -3.11
N GLN A 482 -21.82 27.50 -2.34
CA GLN A 482 -22.53 27.84 -1.10
C GLN A 482 -23.24 29.20 -1.23
N GLY A 483 -24.40 29.28 -1.65
CA GLY A 483 -25.16 30.51 -1.96
C GLY A 483 -25.14 31.69 -0.97
N ASP A 484 -24.44 31.62 0.18
CA ASP A 484 -24.36 32.66 1.19
C ASP A 484 -22.89 33.00 1.55
N PRO A 485 -22.34 34.09 0.95
CA PRO A 485 -20.97 34.55 1.23
C PRO A 485 -20.73 34.93 2.70
N SER A 486 -21.77 35.28 3.46
CA SER A 486 -21.61 35.68 4.88
C SER A 486 -21.21 34.49 5.75
N ARG A 487 -21.62 33.28 5.39
CA ARG A 487 -21.19 32.04 6.05
C ARG A 487 -19.71 31.75 5.84
N VAL A 488 -19.20 32.00 4.64
CA VAL A 488 -17.78 31.87 4.33
C VAL A 488 -16.94 32.78 5.18
N VAL A 489 -17.32 34.07 5.23
CA VAL A 489 -16.64 35.07 6.07
C VAL A 489 -16.67 34.65 7.54
N SER A 490 -17.84 34.25 8.05
CA SER A 490 -18.00 33.80 9.43
C SER A 490 -17.14 32.58 9.75
N LEU A 491 -17.05 31.59 8.83
CA LEU A 491 -16.22 30.42 8.99
C LEU A 491 -14.73 30.79 9.04
N LEU A 492 -14.27 31.61 8.07
CA LEU A 492 -12.85 32.01 7.97
C LEU A 492 -12.38 32.82 9.16
N GLU A 493 -13.25 33.68 9.72
CA GLU A 493 -12.94 34.47 10.92
C GLU A 493 -12.82 33.61 12.18
N ARG A 494 -13.53 32.48 12.25
CA ARG A 494 -13.52 31.58 13.40
C ARG A 494 -12.33 30.60 13.42
N ILE A 495 -11.64 30.38 12.30
CA ILE A 495 -10.46 29.52 12.25
C ILE A 495 -9.30 30.22 12.98
N ASN A 496 -9.09 29.78 14.22
CA ASN A 496 -8.05 30.33 15.10
C ASN A 496 -6.83 29.39 15.14
N PRO A 497 -5.65 29.82 14.67
CA PRO A 497 -4.45 28.98 14.71
C PRO A 497 -3.97 28.63 16.11
N ASN A 498 -4.43 29.35 17.15
CA ASN A 498 -4.12 29.03 18.53
C ASN A 498 -5.03 27.93 19.13
N ALA A 499 -6.11 27.56 18.45
CA ALA A 499 -6.98 26.49 18.90
C ALA A 499 -6.29 25.12 18.74
N LEU A 500 -6.66 24.16 19.59
CA LEU A 500 -6.30 22.76 19.38
C LEU A 500 -6.97 22.27 18.09
N MET A 501 -6.17 21.77 17.14
CA MET A 501 -6.64 21.31 15.83
C MET A 501 -6.54 19.80 15.73
N ILE A 502 -7.65 19.12 15.39
CA ILE A 502 -7.74 17.67 15.24
C ILE A 502 -8.15 17.34 13.83
N GLY A 503 -7.39 16.49 13.14
CA GLY A 503 -7.67 16.06 11.78
C GLY A 503 -8.18 14.62 11.70
N PHE A 504 -9.26 14.40 10.95
CA PHE A 504 -9.74 13.10 10.51
C PHE A 504 -9.84 13.11 8.98
N CYS A 505 -8.82 12.61 8.31
CA CYS A 505 -8.70 12.77 6.86
C CYS A 505 -8.29 11.43 6.23
N ARG A 506 -9.25 10.81 5.50
CA ARG A 506 -9.07 9.49 4.91
C ARG A 506 -10.22 9.16 3.96
N ARG A 507 -10.09 8.07 3.19
CA ARG A 507 -11.21 7.54 2.42
C ARG A 507 -12.41 7.27 3.34
N PHE A 508 -13.58 7.73 2.94
CA PHE A 508 -14.83 7.46 3.65
C PHE A 508 -15.33 6.06 3.29
N ALA A 509 -15.30 5.18 4.27
CA ALA A 509 -15.89 3.85 4.26
C ALA A 509 -16.44 3.57 5.66
N THR A 510 -17.45 2.73 5.78
CA THR A 510 -18.18 2.50 7.04
C THR A 510 -17.27 2.06 8.18
N TYR A 511 -16.33 1.14 7.93
CA TYR A 511 -15.43 0.62 8.95
C TYR A 511 -14.45 1.66 9.52
N LYS A 512 -14.22 2.77 8.80
CA LYS A 512 -13.39 3.90 9.26
C LYS A 512 -14.08 4.74 10.33
N ARG A 513 -15.37 4.57 10.49
CA ARG A 513 -16.24 5.13 11.56
C ARG A 513 -16.09 6.65 11.75
N ALA A 514 -16.11 7.40 10.65
CA ALA A 514 -16.09 8.86 10.71
C ALA A 514 -17.22 9.46 11.56
N HIS A 515 -18.28 8.68 11.85
CA HIS A 515 -19.45 9.08 12.63
C HIS A 515 -19.23 9.06 14.15
N LEU A 516 -18.18 8.42 14.67
CA LEU A 516 -18.01 8.23 16.13
C LEU A 516 -18.03 9.54 16.92
N LEU A 517 -17.35 10.56 16.41
CA LEU A 517 -17.32 11.88 17.05
C LEU A 517 -18.71 12.53 17.18
N PHE A 518 -19.70 12.09 16.41
CA PHE A 518 -21.07 12.61 16.39
C PHE A 518 -22.09 11.73 17.12
N THR A 519 -21.62 10.77 17.88
CA THR A 519 -22.46 9.86 18.66
C THR A 519 -23.18 10.60 19.80
N ASP A 520 -22.51 11.55 20.44
CA ASP A 520 -23.05 12.47 21.44
C ASP A 520 -22.83 13.91 20.99
N ILE A 521 -23.79 14.44 20.22
CA ILE A 521 -23.77 15.79 19.65
C ILE A 521 -23.72 16.87 20.73
N ASP A 522 -24.43 16.68 21.85
CA ASP A 522 -24.50 17.68 22.92
C ASP A 522 -23.17 17.79 23.67
N ARG A 523 -22.51 16.65 23.88
CA ARG A 523 -21.17 16.60 24.49
C ARG A 523 -20.14 17.24 23.57
N LEU A 524 -20.17 16.89 22.29
CA LEU A 524 -19.31 17.49 21.27
C LEU A 524 -19.51 19.01 21.19
N SER A 525 -20.78 19.48 21.21
CA SER A 525 -21.09 20.91 21.20
C SER A 525 -20.47 21.64 22.39
N LYS A 526 -20.49 21.07 23.59
CA LYS A 526 -19.84 21.66 24.77
C LYS A 526 -18.33 21.77 24.57
N ILE A 527 -17.69 20.73 24.05
CA ILE A 527 -16.24 20.71 23.78
C ILE A 527 -15.84 21.83 22.82
N VAL A 528 -16.48 21.92 21.67
CA VAL A 528 -16.08 22.88 20.62
C VAL A 528 -16.52 24.31 20.92
N ASN A 529 -17.44 24.55 21.85
CA ASN A 529 -17.91 25.87 22.25
C ASN A 529 -17.26 26.41 23.53
N ASP A 530 -16.30 25.68 24.09
CA ASP A 530 -15.50 26.23 25.20
C ASP A 530 -14.64 27.38 24.66
N ARG A 531 -14.87 28.59 25.20
CA ARG A 531 -14.16 29.79 24.78
C ARG A 531 -12.73 29.89 25.31
N GLU A 532 -12.47 29.27 26.44
CA GLU A 532 -11.14 29.24 27.06
C GLU A 532 -10.25 28.19 26.41
N HIS A 533 -10.84 27.10 25.91
CA HIS A 533 -10.14 25.96 25.34
C HIS A 533 -10.68 25.59 23.95
N PRO A 534 -10.58 26.49 22.94
CA PRO A 534 -11.17 26.26 21.63
C PRO A 534 -10.58 25.05 20.90
N VAL A 535 -11.45 24.20 20.36
CA VAL A 535 -11.09 23.00 19.59
C VAL A 535 -11.69 23.05 18.20
N LEU A 536 -10.90 22.76 17.19
CA LEU A 536 -11.30 22.67 15.79
C LEU A 536 -11.12 21.27 15.27
N PHE A 537 -12.11 20.76 14.53
CA PHE A 537 -12.03 19.48 13.85
C PHE A 537 -12.04 19.68 12.33
N PHE A 538 -11.08 19.08 11.65
CA PHE A 538 -11.02 19.03 10.20
C PHE A 538 -11.33 17.63 9.70
N PHE A 539 -12.33 17.52 8.83
CA PHE A 539 -12.68 16.32 8.11
C PHE A 539 -12.36 16.50 6.64
N SER A 540 -11.76 15.50 6.02
CA SER A 540 -11.53 15.48 4.58
C SER A 540 -11.45 14.05 4.06
N GLY A 541 -11.87 13.82 2.83
CA GLY A 541 -11.77 12.52 2.19
C GLY A 541 -12.84 12.29 1.15
N LYS A 542 -12.62 11.26 0.35
CA LYS A 542 -13.49 10.85 -0.75
C LYS A 542 -14.12 9.50 -0.42
N ALA A 543 -15.39 9.32 -0.80
CA ALA A 543 -16.01 8.00 -0.86
C ALA A 543 -15.94 7.48 -2.30
N HIS A 544 -15.82 6.17 -2.48
CA HIS A 544 -15.88 5.60 -3.81
C HIS A 544 -17.23 5.95 -4.47
N PRO A 545 -17.30 6.27 -5.78
CA PRO A 545 -18.55 6.65 -6.43
C PRO A 545 -19.67 5.60 -6.32
N ALA A 546 -19.33 4.33 -6.14
CA ALA A 546 -20.29 3.25 -5.90
C ALA A 546 -20.62 3.01 -4.40
N ASP A 547 -19.93 3.69 -3.47
CA ASP A 547 -20.14 3.55 -2.02
C ASP A 547 -21.13 4.60 -1.50
N GLY A 548 -22.41 4.29 -1.60
CA GLY A 548 -23.49 5.17 -1.11
C GLY A 548 -23.44 5.41 0.40
N ALA A 549 -22.98 4.43 1.19
CA ALA A 549 -22.87 4.56 2.65
C ALA A 549 -21.75 5.55 3.02
N GLY A 550 -20.59 5.45 2.38
CA GLY A 550 -19.48 6.39 2.54
C GLY A 550 -19.87 7.82 2.13
N GLN A 551 -20.58 7.97 1.02
CA GLN A 551 -21.11 9.28 0.58
C GLN A 551 -22.13 9.84 1.56
N GLY A 552 -22.96 8.99 2.15
CA GLY A 552 -23.91 9.38 3.19
C GLY A 552 -23.23 9.90 4.46
N LEU A 553 -22.08 9.34 4.85
CA LEU A 553 -21.27 9.85 5.96
C LEU A 553 -20.72 11.25 5.67
N ILE A 554 -20.21 11.48 4.47
CA ILE A 554 -19.74 12.81 4.04
C ILE A 554 -20.86 13.83 4.16
N LYS A 555 -22.04 13.52 3.58
CA LYS A 555 -23.21 14.39 3.62
C LYS A 555 -23.61 14.73 5.06
N ARG A 556 -23.70 13.72 5.94
CA ARG A 556 -24.05 13.92 7.35
C ARG A 556 -23.06 14.84 8.07
N ILE A 557 -21.76 14.65 7.88
CA ILE A 557 -20.74 15.48 8.52
C ILE A 557 -20.83 16.91 7.99
N PHE A 558 -21.03 17.08 6.68
CA PHE A 558 -21.23 18.39 6.07
C PHE A 558 -22.45 19.10 6.67
N GLU A 559 -23.60 18.44 6.76
CA GLU A 559 -24.82 19.00 7.35
C GLU A 559 -24.61 19.43 8.81
N ILE A 560 -23.91 18.62 9.60
CA ILE A 560 -23.58 18.96 11.00
C ILE A 560 -22.66 20.19 11.04
N SER A 561 -21.68 20.28 10.15
CA SER A 561 -20.75 21.42 10.08
C SER A 561 -21.43 22.76 9.78
N GLN A 562 -22.63 22.71 9.19
CA GLN A 562 -23.41 23.90 8.84
C GLN A 562 -24.32 24.39 10.00
N ARG A 563 -24.45 23.60 11.09
CA ARG A 563 -25.25 24.01 12.25
C ARG A 563 -24.60 25.19 12.97
N PRO A 564 -25.40 26.13 13.56
CA PRO A 564 -24.84 27.32 14.22
C PRO A 564 -23.80 27.04 15.30
N GLU A 565 -23.99 25.95 16.08
CA GLU A 565 -23.10 25.54 17.15
C GLU A 565 -21.76 24.97 16.65
N PHE A 566 -21.71 24.48 15.39
CA PHE A 566 -20.54 23.82 14.82
C PHE A 566 -19.86 24.63 13.70
N LEU A 567 -20.51 25.66 13.21
CA LEU A 567 -20.00 26.47 12.11
C LEU A 567 -18.63 27.09 12.46
N GLY A 568 -17.63 26.79 11.65
CA GLY A 568 -16.25 27.21 11.83
C GLY A 568 -15.47 26.45 12.92
N LYS A 569 -16.04 25.36 13.47
CA LYS A 569 -15.42 24.50 14.49
C LYS A 569 -15.31 23.06 14.03
N ILE A 570 -16.29 22.60 13.28
CA ILE A 570 -16.24 21.35 12.51
C ILE A 570 -16.24 21.73 11.03
N ILE A 571 -15.17 21.41 10.33
CA ILE A 571 -14.92 21.91 8.98
C ILE A 571 -14.66 20.72 8.08
N PHE A 572 -15.47 20.58 7.01
CA PHE A 572 -15.22 19.60 5.96
C PHE A 572 -14.45 20.26 4.82
N LEU A 573 -13.31 19.69 4.45
CA LEU A 573 -12.45 20.14 3.36
C LEU A 573 -12.63 19.22 2.16
N GLU A 574 -13.03 19.79 1.02
CA GLU A 574 -13.26 19.05 -0.22
C GLU A 574 -11.96 18.60 -0.88
N ASP A 575 -12.05 17.59 -1.72
CA ASP A 575 -11.03 17.14 -2.64
C ASP A 575 -9.69 16.76 -1.97
N TYR A 576 -9.75 15.83 -1.00
CA TYR A 576 -8.56 15.31 -0.34
C TYR A 576 -7.57 14.73 -1.35
N ASP A 577 -6.45 15.41 -1.53
CA ASP A 577 -5.34 15.04 -2.39
C ASP A 577 -4.00 15.11 -1.64
N MET A 578 -2.87 14.86 -2.34
CA MET A 578 -1.55 14.89 -1.71
C MET A 578 -1.15 16.28 -1.20
N GLN A 579 -1.61 17.36 -1.85
CA GLN A 579 -1.29 18.72 -1.44
C GLN A 579 -1.98 19.05 -0.12
N LEU A 580 -3.30 18.82 -0.04
CA LEU A 580 -4.08 19.00 1.19
C LEU A 580 -3.59 18.07 2.30
N ALA A 581 -3.28 16.81 1.97
CA ALA A 581 -2.76 15.84 2.92
C ALA A 581 -1.47 16.34 3.59
N ARG A 582 -0.49 16.84 2.82
CA ARG A 582 0.75 17.41 3.38
C ARG A 582 0.49 18.57 4.34
N ARG A 583 -0.48 19.42 4.03
CA ARG A 583 -0.85 20.55 4.90
C ARG A 583 -1.48 20.08 6.20
N LEU A 584 -2.36 19.08 6.13
CA LEU A 584 -3.06 18.56 7.29
C LEU A 584 -2.15 17.74 8.20
N VAL A 585 -1.38 16.77 7.67
CA VAL A 585 -0.47 15.94 8.48
C VAL A 585 0.67 16.73 9.14
N SER A 586 0.93 17.95 8.69
CA SER A 586 1.93 18.83 9.31
C SER A 586 1.31 19.99 10.11
N GLY A 587 0.04 20.34 9.83
CA GLY A 587 -0.58 21.54 10.36
C GLY A 587 -1.52 21.35 11.54
N VAL A 588 -2.18 20.19 11.69
CA VAL A 588 -3.03 19.89 12.86
C VAL A 588 -2.17 19.50 14.07
N ASP A 589 -2.75 19.48 15.26
CA ASP A 589 -2.06 19.06 16.49
C ASP A 589 -2.23 17.57 16.76
N ILE A 590 -3.41 17.03 16.43
CA ILE A 590 -3.76 15.62 16.61
C ILE A 590 -4.23 15.04 15.28
N TRP A 591 -3.77 13.84 15.01
CA TRP A 591 -4.26 12.99 13.93
C TRP A 591 -5.11 11.86 14.49
N MET A 592 -6.40 11.84 14.14
CA MET A 592 -7.38 10.91 14.70
C MET A 592 -7.73 9.81 13.71
N ASN A 593 -7.71 8.56 14.17
CA ASN A 593 -8.14 7.38 13.42
C ASN A 593 -9.03 6.48 14.29
N THR A 594 -10.19 6.11 13.76
CA THR A 594 -11.20 5.36 14.50
C THR A 594 -11.70 4.12 13.76
N PRO A 595 -10.84 3.28 13.17
CA PRO A 595 -11.30 2.11 12.42
C PRO A 595 -11.99 1.09 13.33
N THR A 596 -12.83 0.23 12.73
CA THR A 596 -13.31 -0.99 13.39
C THR A 596 -12.18 -2.02 13.36
N ARG A 597 -11.66 -2.38 14.53
CA ARG A 597 -10.61 -3.41 14.63
C ARG A 597 -11.17 -4.79 14.26
N PRO A 598 -10.43 -5.65 13.48
CA PRO A 598 -9.10 -5.47 12.91
C PRO A 598 -9.12 -5.09 11.41
N LEU A 599 -10.02 -4.22 10.98
CA LEU A 599 -10.27 -3.93 9.57
C LEU A 599 -9.31 -2.90 8.94
N GLU A 600 -8.47 -2.23 9.74
CA GLU A 600 -7.37 -1.41 9.21
C GLU A 600 -6.13 -2.28 9.04
N ALA A 601 -5.78 -2.60 7.81
CA ALA A 601 -4.63 -3.46 7.52
C ALA A 601 -3.30 -2.86 8.04
N SER A 602 -3.06 -1.59 7.82
CA SER A 602 -1.95 -0.84 8.39
C SER A 602 -2.35 0.58 8.75
N GLY A 603 -2.77 1.39 7.78
CA GLY A 603 -2.77 2.84 7.85
C GLY A 603 -1.36 3.38 7.69
N THR A 604 -1.23 4.58 7.14
CA THR A 604 0.05 5.30 6.99
C THR A 604 -0.07 6.79 7.30
N SER A 605 -1.30 7.30 7.43
CA SER A 605 -1.52 8.74 7.64
C SER A 605 -1.03 9.21 9.02
N GLY A 606 -1.19 8.39 10.06
CA GLY A 606 -0.64 8.67 11.38
C GLY A 606 0.89 8.69 11.38
N GLU A 607 1.54 7.81 10.63
CA GLU A 607 2.99 7.78 10.45
C GLU A 607 3.52 9.08 9.81
N LYS A 608 2.79 9.63 8.83
CA LYS A 608 3.09 10.93 8.22
C LYS A 608 2.99 12.07 9.23
N ALA A 609 1.97 12.00 10.09
CA ALA A 609 1.75 12.98 11.15
C ALA A 609 2.90 12.98 12.18
N GLU A 610 3.37 11.80 12.59
CA GLU A 610 4.48 11.64 13.53
C GLU A 610 5.76 12.35 13.06
N LEU A 611 6.08 12.31 11.77
CA LEU A 611 7.24 13.01 11.18
C LEU A 611 7.17 14.53 11.34
N ASN A 612 6.00 15.08 11.63
CA ASN A 612 5.71 16.51 11.72
C ASN A 612 5.33 16.98 13.14
N GLY A 613 5.57 16.17 14.16
CA GLY A 613 5.18 16.50 15.52
C GLY A 613 3.67 16.64 15.72
N VAL A 614 2.89 15.98 14.89
CA VAL A 614 1.45 15.82 15.05
C VAL A 614 1.18 14.51 15.76
N VAL A 615 0.49 14.57 16.90
CA VAL A 615 0.35 13.42 17.79
C VAL A 615 -0.81 12.54 17.37
N ASN A 616 -0.63 11.22 17.39
CA ASN A 616 -1.64 10.25 16.98
C ASN A 616 -2.62 9.92 18.11
N LEU A 617 -3.92 9.92 17.78
CA LEU A 617 -5.01 9.42 18.61
C LEU A 617 -5.77 8.38 17.80
N SER A 618 -5.66 7.11 18.16
CA SER A 618 -6.23 6.04 17.33
C SER A 618 -6.72 4.84 18.14
N VAL A 619 -7.67 4.12 17.57
CA VAL A 619 -7.94 2.74 17.94
C VAL A 619 -6.65 1.92 17.74
N LEU A 620 -6.41 0.94 18.60
CA LEU A 620 -5.31 -0.01 18.48
C LEU A 620 -5.58 -1.00 17.33
N ASP A 621 -5.38 -0.53 16.10
CA ASP A 621 -5.53 -1.28 14.86
C ASP A 621 -4.39 -0.96 13.89
N GLY A 622 -4.13 -1.82 12.93
CA GLY A 622 -3.07 -1.64 11.96
C GLY A 622 -1.70 -1.41 12.61
N TRP A 623 -0.96 -0.40 12.11
CA TRP A 623 0.36 -0.05 12.62
C TRP A 623 0.38 0.42 14.07
N TRP A 624 -0.74 1.03 14.55
CA TRP A 624 -0.80 1.60 15.90
C TRP A 624 -0.76 0.54 17.01
N VAL A 625 -1.14 -0.72 16.71
CA VAL A 625 -0.99 -1.85 17.67
C VAL A 625 0.47 -2.03 18.10
N GLU A 626 1.39 -1.80 17.18
CA GLU A 626 2.83 -1.94 17.42
C GLU A 626 3.54 -0.60 17.60
N GLY A 627 2.93 0.50 17.13
CA GLY A 627 3.50 1.85 17.20
C GLY A 627 3.21 2.59 18.49
N TYR A 628 2.10 2.32 19.16
CA TYR A 628 1.71 3.03 20.37
C TYR A 628 2.75 2.91 21.48
N ARG A 629 3.07 4.09 22.07
CA ARG A 629 3.88 4.21 23.27
C ARG A 629 3.19 5.16 24.23
N GLU A 630 3.13 4.79 25.52
CA GLU A 630 2.60 5.67 26.56
C GLU A 630 3.42 6.97 26.64
N GLY A 631 2.72 8.10 26.71
CA GLY A 631 3.37 9.43 26.73
C GLY A 631 3.86 9.92 25.36
N ALA A 632 3.56 9.21 24.27
CA ALA A 632 3.92 9.58 22.89
C ALA A 632 2.71 9.68 21.95
N GLY A 633 1.50 9.52 22.48
CA GLY A 633 0.24 9.56 21.76
C GLY A 633 -0.86 8.96 22.60
N TRP A 634 -2.04 8.82 22.02
CA TRP A 634 -3.21 8.25 22.68
C TRP A 634 -3.78 7.07 21.92
N ALA A 635 -4.18 6.06 22.68
CA ALA A 635 -4.86 4.89 22.15
C ALA A 635 -6.21 4.69 22.85
N LEU A 636 -7.17 4.13 22.14
CA LEU A 636 -8.34 3.55 22.75
C LEU A 636 -7.91 2.18 23.29
N ASP A 637 -7.78 2.05 24.62
CA ASP A 637 -7.15 0.87 25.27
C ASP A 637 -7.93 -0.42 25.15
N GLU A 638 -9.22 -0.35 24.76
CA GLU A 638 -10.04 -1.54 24.63
C GLU A 638 -9.58 -2.37 23.43
N LYS A 639 -8.91 -3.47 23.72
CA LYS A 639 -8.46 -4.46 22.73
C LYS A 639 -9.53 -5.48 22.36
N ARG A 640 -10.65 -5.50 23.11
CA ARG A 640 -11.73 -6.43 22.84
C ARG A 640 -12.57 -5.92 21.69
N THR A 641 -13.01 -6.86 20.86
CA THR A 641 -14.02 -6.61 19.84
C THR A 641 -15.35 -7.12 20.34
N TYR A 642 -16.31 -6.23 20.52
CA TYR A 642 -17.66 -6.63 20.88
C TYR A 642 -18.41 -7.13 19.65
N GLN A 643 -19.23 -8.15 19.80
CA GLN A 643 -20.06 -8.65 18.70
C GLN A 643 -21.13 -7.64 18.26
N ASN A 644 -21.56 -6.77 19.18
CA ASN A 644 -22.49 -5.68 18.89
C ASN A 644 -21.73 -4.41 18.52
N GLN A 645 -21.72 -4.06 17.24
CA GLN A 645 -21.01 -2.91 16.72
C GLN A 645 -21.52 -1.58 17.27
N GLU A 646 -22.82 -1.43 17.50
CA GLU A 646 -23.39 -0.20 18.07
C GLU A 646 -22.89 0.03 19.50
N TYR A 647 -22.76 -1.04 20.27
CA TYR A 647 -22.24 -0.96 21.63
C TYR A 647 -20.75 -0.61 21.62
N GLN A 648 -19.97 -1.21 20.72
CA GLN A 648 -18.57 -0.87 20.50
C GLN A 648 -18.40 0.61 20.13
N ASP A 649 -19.22 1.11 19.22
CA ASP A 649 -19.17 2.50 18.78
C ASP A 649 -19.47 3.48 19.93
N LYS A 650 -20.45 3.18 20.78
CA LYS A 650 -20.74 3.99 21.97
C LYS A 650 -19.59 4.02 22.97
N LEU A 651 -18.95 2.88 23.20
CA LEU A 651 -17.82 2.78 24.11
C LEU A 651 -16.61 3.56 23.57
N ASP A 652 -16.28 3.35 22.32
CA ASP A 652 -15.15 4.03 21.67
C ASP A 652 -15.36 5.55 21.62
N ALA A 653 -16.58 5.99 21.30
CA ALA A 653 -16.93 7.41 21.31
C ALA A 653 -16.79 8.02 22.72
N ALA A 654 -17.31 7.34 23.74
CA ALA A 654 -17.19 7.78 25.13
C ALA A 654 -15.72 7.86 25.57
N THR A 655 -14.87 6.94 25.13
CA THR A 655 -13.43 6.96 25.40
C THR A 655 -12.76 8.15 24.73
N ILE A 656 -13.09 8.45 23.47
CA ILE A 656 -12.57 9.62 22.76
C ILE A 656 -12.92 10.91 23.51
N TYR A 657 -14.20 11.09 23.89
CA TYR A 657 -14.61 12.27 24.64
C TYR A 657 -13.89 12.38 25.99
N GLY A 658 -13.77 11.25 26.70
CA GLY A 658 -13.05 11.21 27.98
C GLY A 658 -11.59 11.61 27.85
N LEU A 659 -10.88 11.12 26.83
CA LEU A 659 -9.49 11.50 26.54
C LEU A 659 -9.38 12.99 26.19
N LEU A 660 -10.31 13.51 25.38
CA LEU A 660 -10.31 14.93 25.02
C LEU A 660 -10.53 15.81 26.25
N GLU A 661 -11.55 15.56 27.05
CA GLU A 661 -11.96 16.39 28.19
C GLU A 661 -10.99 16.31 29.36
N ASN A 662 -10.46 15.12 29.67
CA ASN A 662 -9.69 14.89 30.91
C ASN A 662 -8.18 14.94 30.72
N GLU A 663 -7.67 14.73 29.53
CA GLU A 663 -6.23 14.63 29.27
C GLU A 663 -5.74 15.62 28.21
N ILE A 664 -6.25 15.50 26.98
CA ILE A 664 -5.70 16.17 25.80
C ILE A 664 -5.89 17.69 25.89
N ILE A 665 -7.12 18.16 26.07
CA ILE A 665 -7.44 19.60 26.13
C ILE A 665 -6.76 20.24 27.32
N PRO A 666 -6.86 19.71 28.54
CA PRO A 666 -6.15 20.28 29.70
C PRO A 666 -4.64 20.33 29.53
N MET A 667 -4.03 19.30 28.92
CA MET A 667 -2.59 19.25 28.68
C MET A 667 -2.16 20.31 27.67
N TYR A 668 -2.88 20.46 26.56
CA TYR A 668 -2.56 21.44 25.52
C TYR A 668 -2.65 22.89 26.01
N TYR A 669 -3.66 23.20 26.82
CA TYR A 669 -3.92 24.56 27.31
C TYR A 669 -3.22 24.93 28.63
N LYS A 670 -2.57 23.96 29.29
CA LYS A 670 -1.72 24.26 30.47
C LYS A 670 -0.40 24.88 30.04
N LYS A 671 -0.44 26.17 29.69
CA LYS A 671 0.68 26.93 29.16
C LYS A 671 1.54 27.52 30.27
N ASN A 672 2.87 27.53 30.08
CA ASN A 672 3.83 28.21 30.90
C ASN A 672 3.84 29.75 30.63
N LYS A 673 4.74 30.50 31.29
CA LYS A 673 4.87 31.96 31.11
C LYS A 673 5.30 32.37 29.70
N LYS A 674 5.88 31.46 28.91
CA LYS A 674 6.27 31.67 27.50
C LYS A 674 5.14 31.39 26.51
N GLY A 675 4.01 30.87 26.96
CA GLY A 675 2.81 30.68 26.15
C GLY A 675 2.70 29.31 25.50
N TYR A 676 3.50 28.29 25.90
CA TYR A 676 3.39 26.92 25.38
C TYR A 676 3.26 25.88 26.52
N SER A 677 2.76 24.71 26.20
CA SER A 677 2.63 23.57 27.12
C SER A 677 3.89 22.69 27.07
N GLU A 678 4.64 22.63 28.14
CA GLU A 678 5.84 21.80 28.29
C GLU A 678 5.48 20.30 28.19
N LYS A 679 4.35 19.90 28.77
CA LYS A 679 3.88 18.51 28.70
C LYS A 679 3.51 18.12 27.26
N TRP A 680 2.89 19.03 26.53
CA TRP A 680 2.55 18.80 25.10
C TRP A 680 3.81 18.64 24.25
N ILE A 681 4.79 19.51 24.45
CA ILE A 681 6.09 19.41 23.78
C ILE A 681 6.79 18.09 24.08
N GLN A 682 6.72 17.63 25.34
CA GLN A 682 7.30 16.34 25.72
C GLN A 682 6.64 15.18 24.98
N VAL A 683 5.31 15.19 24.81
CA VAL A 683 4.61 14.17 24.00
C VAL A 683 5.09 14.21 22.55
N ILE A 684 5.25 15.40 21.96
CA ILE A 684 5.79 15.55 20.60
C ILE A 684 7.19 14.96 20.49
N LYS A 685 8.09 15.31 21.43
CA LYS A 685 9.46 14.79 21.45
C LYS A 685 9.47 13.25 21.57
N ASN A 686 8.67 12.70 22.47
CA ASN A 686 8.55 11.25 22.65
C ASN A 686 8.06 10.57 21.37
N SER A 687 7.02 11.12 20.73
CA SER A 687 6.47 10.62 19.48
C SER A 687 7.53 10.58 18.37
N ILE A 688 8.24 11.68 18.16
CA ILE A 688 9.30 11.76 17.16
C ILE A 688 10.48 10.82 17.50
N ALA A 689 10.91 10.76 18.77
CA ALA A 689 12.07 9.97 19.15
C ALA A 689 11.83 8.46 19.10
N THR A 690 10.66 7.99 19.53
CA THR A 690 10.43 6.57 19.83
C THR A 690 9.47 5.87 18.86
N ILE A 691 8.74 6.63 18.04
CA ILE A 691 7.78 6.07 17.10
C ILE A 691 8.27 6.27 15.63
N ALA A 692 8.55 7.51 15.25
CA ALA A 692 8.87 7.84 13.86
C ALA A 692 10.01 6.99 13.23
N PRO A 693 11.10 6.62 13.93
CA PRO A 693 12.16 5.78 13.34
C PRO A 693 11.69 4.44 12.79
N HIS A 694 10.65 3.88 13.38
CA HIS A 694 10.14 2.56 13.05
C HIS A 694 9.20 2.55 11.84
N TYR A 695 8.76 3.73 11.36
CA TYR A 695 7.73 3.84 10.32
C TYR A 695 8.18 4.70 9.13
N THR A 696 9.50 4.78 8.89
CA THR A 696 10.04 5.34 7.64
C THR A 696 9.98 4.32 6.52
N MET A 697 9.83 4.79 5.29
CA MET A 697 9.87 3.91 4.10
C MET A 697 11.25 3.24 3.93
N LYS A 698 12.33 3.89 4.40
CA LYS A 698 13.66 3.29 4.44
C LYS A 698 13.69 2.00 5.24
N ARG A 699 13.12 2.01 6.46
CA ARG A 699 12.99 0.81 7.30
C ARG A 699 12.15 -0.25 6.59
N GLN A 700 11.02 0.13 6.00
CA GLN A 700 10.15 -0.81 5.28
C GLN A 700 10.87 -1.46 4.09
N LEU A 701 11.58 -0.68 3.29
CA LEU A 701 12.35 -1.18 2.15
C LEU A 701 13.43 -2.18 2.60
N ASP A 702 14.18 -1.83 3.64
CA ASP A 702 15.22 -2.70 4.20
C ASP A 702 14.61 -4.01 4.76
N ASP A 703 13.46 -3.95 5.43
CA ASP A 703 12.73 -5.13 5.90
C ASP A 703 12.33 -6.06 4.73
N TYR A 704 11.92 -5.54 3.58
CA TYR A 704 11.64 -6.37 2.40
C TYR A 704 12.88 -7.07 1.87
N PHE A 705 14.03 -6.40 1.86
CA PHE A 705 15.29 -7.02 1.47
C PHE A 705 15.71 -8.11 2.46
N ASP A 706 15.66 -7.83 3.75
CA ASP A 706 16.12 -8.73 4.80
C ASP A 706 15.21 -9.96 4.97
N LYS A 707 13.89 -9.74 4.93
CA LYS A 707 12.91 -10.81 5.19
C LYS A 707 12.59 -11.64 3.94
N PHE A 708 12.63 -11.03 2.74
CA PHE A 708 12.15 -11.68 1.51
C PHE A 708 13.13 -11.64 0.35
N TYR A 709 13.44 -10.49 -0.23
CA TYR A 709 14.13 -10.40 -1.51
C TYR A 709 15.49 -11.11 -1.54
N ASN A 710 16.32 -10.93 -0.51
CA ASN A 710 17.64 -11.56 -0.45
C ASN A 710 17.54 -13.08 -0.44
N ARG A 711 16.62 -13.65 0.36
CA ARG A 711 16.39 -15.10 0.44
C ARG A 711 15.85 -15.65 -0.88
N GLN A 712 14.87 -14.95 -1.47
CA GLN A 712 14.26 -15.37 -2.72
C GLN A 712 15.24 -15.31 -3.90
N ALA A 713 16.06 -14.26 -3.98
CA ALA A 713 17.09 -14.16 -5.02
C ALA A 713 18.12 -15.28 -4.91
N LYS A 714 18.55 -15.61 -3.69
CA LYS A 714 19.44 -16.76 -3.44
C LYS A 714 18.76 -18.07 -3.86
N ARG A 715 17.54 -18.30 -3.46
CA ARG A 715 16.76 -19.48 -3.82
C ARG A 715 16.55 -19.61 -5.32
N SER A 716 16.16 -18.53 -5.97
CA SER A 716 16.00 -18.49 -7.43
C SER A 716 17.30 -18.82 -8.16
N ALA A 717 18.42 -18.29 -7.70
CA ALA A 717 19.74 -18.60 -8.27
C ALA A 717 20.14 -20.08 -8.10
N GLU A 718 19.84 -20.68 -6.94
CA GLU A 718 20.05 -22.12 -6.68
C GLU A 718 19.19 -22.99 -7.62
N LEU A 719 17.94 -22.63 -7.85
CA LEU A 719 17.03 -23.38 -8.75
C LEU A 719 17.45 -23.24 -10.23
N LEU A 720 17.97 -22.09 -10.63
CA LEU A 720 18.43 -21.84 -12.00
C LEU A 720 19.81 -22.46 -12.31
N ALA A 721 20.56 -22.83 -11.28
CA ALA A 721 21.89 -23.41 -11.46
C ALA A 721 21.84 -24.79 -12.16
N ASN A 722 22.92 -25.13 -12.85
CA ASN A 722 23.11 -26.43 -13.48
C ASN A 722 21.93 -26.84 -14.39
N ASN A 723 21.46 -25.90 -15.22
CA ASN A 723 20.31 -26.15 -16.11
C ASN A 723 19.05 -26.60 -15.35
N ASN A 724 18.73 -25.92 -14.24
CA ASN A 724 17.54 -26.14 -13.42
C ASN A 724 17.46 -27.51 -12.71
N GLU A 725 18.62 -28.16 -12.49
CA GLU A 725 18.66 -29.51 -11.91
C GLU A 725 17.88 -29.60 -10.58
N LEU A 726 18.00 -28.60 -9.73
CA LEU A 726 17.30 -28.58 -8.43
C LEU A 726 15.78 -28.44 -8.60
N ALA A 727 15.34 -27.55 -9.48
CA ALA A 727 13.90 -27.37 -9.79
C ALA A 727 13.30 -28.67 -10.34
N LYS A 728 13.99 -29.33 -11.26
CA LYS A 728 13.60 -30.61 -11.81
C LYS A 728 13.52 -31.70 -10.74
N LYS A 729 14.51 -31.76 -9.84
CA LYS A 729 14.52 -32.74 -8.74
C LYS A 729 13.31 -32.55 -7.82
N ILE A 730 12.98 -31.31 -7.47
CA ILE A 730 11.85 -30.99 -6.59
C ILE A 730 10.52 -31.32 -7.29
N SER A 731 10.35 -30.92 -8.55
CA SER A 731 9.11 -31.20 -9.30
C SER A 731 8.83 -32.69 -9.44
N LEU A 732 9.85 -33.49 -9.82
CA LEU A 732 9.73 -34.94 -9.90
C LEU A 732 9.43 -35.61 -8.55
N TRP A 733 10.00 -35.08 -7.47
CA TRP A 733 9.69 -35.56 -6.13
C TRP A 733 8.23 -35.26 -5.74
N LYS A 734 7.75 -34.04 -6.01
CA LYS A 734 6.34 -33.66 -5.78
C LYS A 734 5.38 -34.55 -6.56
N GLU A 735 5.67 -34.82 -7.84
CA GLU A 735 4.87 -35.71 -8.68
C GLU A 735 4.84 -37.14 -8.09
N ALA A 736 5.98 -37.71 -7.74
CA ALA A 736 6.07 -39.03 -7.17
C ALA A 736 5.31 -39.16 -5.85
N VAL A 737 5.36 -38.14 -5.00
CA VAL A 737 4.62 -38.11 -3.72
C VAL A 737 3.12 -37.97 -3.99
N ALA A 738 2.69 -37.08 -4.87
CA ALA A 738 1.29 -36.86 -5.19
C ALA A 738 0.62 -38.15 -5.73
N GLU A 739 1.30 -38.86 -6.64
CA GLU A 739 0.79 -40.09 -7.21
C GLU A 739 0.57 -41.21 -6.16
N ARG A 740 1.37 -41.20 -5.10
CA ARG A 740 1.38 -42.32 -4.10
C ARG A 740 0.78 -41.91 -2.76
N TRP A 741 0.49 -40.66 -2.55
CA TRP A 741 0.05 -40.09 -1.27
C TRP A 741 -1.13 -40.86 -0.67
N ASP A 742 -2.14 -41.14 -1.47
CA ASP A 742 -3.35 -41.84 -1.00
C ASP A 742 -3.08 -43.27 -0.58
N GLY A 743 -2.09 -43.92 -1.17
CA GLY A 743 -1.66 -45.27 -0.82
C GLY A 743 -0.84 -45.34 0.47
N ILE A 744 -0.25 -44.27 0.95
CA ILE A 744 0.53 -44.23 2.19
C ILE A 744 -0.42 -44.46 3.38
N HIS A 745 -0.12 -45.46 4.21
CA HIS A 745 -0.99 -45.83 5.32
C HIS A 745 -0.22 -46.38 6.52
N VAL A 746 -0.89 -46.35 7.68
CA VAL A 746 -0.39 -46.91 8.94
C VAL A 746 -0.53 -48.44 8.92
N VAL A 747 0.57 -49.14 9.08
CA VAL A 747 0.60 -50.61 9.19
C VAL A 747 0.38 -51.03 10.64
N SER A 748 1.01 -50.36 11.58
CA SER A 748 0.82 -50.60 13.01
C SER A 748 1.13 -49.37 13.83
N LYS A 749 0.53 -49.24 15.00
CA LYS A 749 0.76 -48.11 15.92
C LYS A 749 0.77 -48.59 17.38
N GLU A 750 1.54 -47.90 18.23
CA GLU A 750 1.51 -48.01 19.69
C GLU A 750 1.28 -46.59 20.25
N THR A 751 0.06 -46.33 20.73
CA THR A 751 -0.46 -45.01 21.07
C THR A 751 -1.09 -44.97 22.48
N SER A 752 -0.66 -45.83 23.39
CA SER A 752 -1.25 -45.96 24.74
C SER A 752 -1.26 -44.64 25.53
N PHE A 753 -0.29 -43.74 25.31
CA PHE A 753 -0.26 -42.39 25.88
C PHE A 753 -1.42 -41.54 25.38
N LEU A 754 -1.74 -41.61 24.11
CA LEU A 754 -2.82 -40.82 23.53
C LEU A 754 -4.21 -41.28 23.99
N GLU A 755 -4.33 -42.53 24.33
CA GLU A 755 -5.57 -43.17 24.81
C GLU A 755 -5.78 -43.00 26.31
N ASN A 756 -4.72 -43.11 27.12
CA ASN A 756 -4.81 -43.17 28.56
C ASN A 756 -4.32 -41.90 29.28
N GLY A 757 -3.68 -40.96 28.54
CA GLY A 757 -3.02 -39.80 29.12
C GLY A 757 -1.73 -40.19 29.88
N GLY A 758 -1.25 -39.24 30.70
CA GLY A 758 0.00 -39.41 31.44
C GLY A 758 0.16 -38.47 32.61
N GLU A 759 1.28 -38.53 33.28
CA GLU A 759 1.67 -37.70 34.40
C GLU A 759 2.83 -36.77 34.00
N THR A 760 2.89 -35.60 34.56
CA THR A 760 3.96 -34.60 34.31
C THR A 760 5.32 -35.20 34.76
N GLY A 761 6.36 -34.99 33.95
CA GLY A 761 7.72 -35.46 34.24
C GLY A 761 7.95 -36.94 33.96
N MET A 762 6.95 -37.66 33.46
CA MET A 762 7.11 -39.05 32.99
C MET A 762 7.30 -39.08 31.47
N LYS A 763 8.07 -40.04 30.98
CA LYS A 763 8.36 -40.22 29.56
C LYS A 763 7.44 -41.26 28.96
N TYR A 764 6.81 -40.90 27.84
CA TYR A 764 5.91 -41.75 27.09
C TYR A 764 6.41 -41.91 25.67
N LYS A 765 6.35 -43.11 25.15
CA LYS A 765 6.76 -43.42 23.79
C LYS A 765 5.54 -43.66 22.93
N ILE A 766 5.55 -43.06 21.75
CA ILE A 766 4.56 -43.26 20.70
C ILE A 766 5.27 -43.81 19.47
N THR A 767 4.75 -44.86 18.87
CA THR A 767 5.35 -45.49 17.70
C THR A 767 4.31 -45.63 16.58
N TYR A 768 4.72 -45.33 15.35
CA TYR A 768 3.97 -45.60 14.12
C TYR A 768 4.86 -46.36 13.13
N VAL A 769 4.28 -47.34 12.45
CA VAL A 769 4.89 -48.00 11.29
C VAL A 769 4.09 -47.65 10.07
N ILE A 770 4.74 -46.97 9.11
CA ILE A 770 4.12 -46.43 7.90
C ILE A 770 4.66 -47.20 6.70
N ASP A 771 3.75 -47.59 5.77
CA ASP A 771 4.13 -48.04 4.43
C ASP A 771 4.16 -46.82 3.50
N GLU A 772 5.35 -46.38 3.07
CA GLU A 772 5.58 -45.24 2.22
C GLU A 772 5.40 -45.53 0.71
N GLN A 773 4.91 -46.70 0.34
CA GLN A 773 4.61 -47.07 -1.05
C GLN A 773 5.79 -46.90 -2.03
N GLY A 774 7.02 -47.18 -1.53
CA GLY A 774 8.24 -47.07 -2.33
C GLY A 774 8.79 -45.62 -2.49
N LEU A 775 8.29 -44.69 -1.74
CA LEU A 775 8.94 -43.41 -1.52
C LEU A 775 10.08 -43.54 -0.54
N ASP A 776 11.12 -42.76 -0.64
CA ASP A 776 12.34 -42.89 0.15
C ASP A 776 12.45 -41.77 1.18
N ASP A 777 11.95 -41.99 2.41
CA ASP A 777 11.90 -41.01 3.53
C ASP A 777 11.19 -39.74 3.12
N ALA A 778 10.04 -39.88 2.45
CA ALA A 778 9.29 -38.77 1.90
C ALA A 778 8.21 -38.22 2.85
N VAL A 779 8.01 -38.81 4.02
CA VAL A 779 7.02 -38.38 5.00
C VAL A 779 7.65 -38.00 6.33
N GLY A 780 7.04 -37.04 7.00
CA GLY A 780 7.27 -36.67 8.37
C GLY A 780 6.03 -36.93 9.21
N LEU A 781 6.21 -37.26 10.49
CA LEU A 781 5.14 -37.36 11.47
C LEU A 781 5.38 -36.37 12.59
N GLU A 782 4.31 -35.78 13.09
CA GLU A 782 4.35 -34.94 14.29
C GLU A 782 3.09 -35.11 15.13
N LEU A 783 3.25 -35.13 16.45
CA LEU A 783 2.14 -35.01 17.39
C LEU A 783 1.79 -33.52 17.53
N VAL A 784 0.58 -33.16 17.16
CA VAL A 784 0.02 -31.80 17.32
C VAL A 784 -0.91 -31.83 18.51
N SER A 785 -0.71 -30.91 19.46
CA SER A 785 -1.54 -30.75 20.64
C SER A 785 -2.15 -29.37 20.69
N LEU A 786 -3.46 -29.30 20.94
CA LEU A 786 -4.23 -28.07 21.05
C LEU A 786 -4.62 -27.84 22.51
N ASN A 787 -4.70 -26.57 22.91
CA ASN A 787 -5.23 -26.23 24.23
C ASN A 787 -6.74 -26.43 24.26
N ASN A 788 -7.25 -27.14 25.27
CA ASN A 788 -8.68 -27.46 25.39
C ASN A 788 -9.51 -26.38 26.09
N GLU A 789 -8.86 -25.34 26.61
CA GLU A 789 -9.54 -24.23 27.33
C GLU A 789 -10.19 -23.21 26.37
N GLN A 790 -9.85 -23.27 25.08
CA GLN A 790 -10.39 -22.37 24.06
C GLN A 790 -11.57 -23.01 23.29
N SER A 791 -12.44 -22.17 22.72
CA SER A 791 -13.51 -22.62 21.82
C SER A 791 -12.95 -23.30 20.56
N ASP A 792 -13.73 -24.15 19.90
CA ASP A 792 -13.29 -24.89 18.70
C ASP A 792 -12.81 -23.96 17.57
N SER A 793 -13.35 -22.74 17.48
CA SER A 793 -12.99 -21.74 16.47
C SER A 793 -11.75 -20.88 16.81
N GLU A 794 -11.25 -20.98 18.06
CA GLU A 794 -10.17 -20.14 18.57
C GLU A 794 -8.96 -20.96 19.03
N ARG A 795 -8.99 -22.29 18.80
CA ARG A 795 -7.91 -23.16 19.22
C ARG A 795 -6.64 -22.93 18.43
N GLU A 796 -5.57 -22.74 19.15
CA GLU A 796 -4.23 -22.60 18.63
C GLU A 796 -3.41 -23.83 18.98
N VAL A 797 -2.38 -24.09 18.19
CA VAL A 797 -1.41 -25.16 18.46
C VAL A 797 -0.67 -24.84 19.74
N TYR A 798 -0.87 -25.68 20.75
CA TYR A 798 -0.15 -25.59 22.02
C TYR A 798 1.29 -26.07 21.88
N SER A 799 1.47 -27.23 21.22
CA SER A 799 2.79 -27.81 20.99
C SER A 799 2.79 -28.78 19.82
N THR A 800 3.96 -28.92 19.18
CA THR A 800 4.23 -29.97 18.21
C THR A 800 5.45 -30.77 18.62
N HIS A 801 5.40 -32.10 18.49
CA HIS A 801 6.52 -32.98 18.74
C HIS A 801 6.80 -33.84 17.51
N GLN A 802 7.98 -33.69 16.94
CA GLN A 802 8.40 -34.40 15.74
C GLN A 802 8.77 -35.85 16.08
N PHE A 803 8.31 -36.80 15.24
CA PHE A 803 8.76 -38.17 15.30
C PHE A 803 10.11 -38.34 14.60
N LYS A 804 10.92 -39.26 15.07
CA LYS A 804 12.17 -39.65 14.44
C LYS A 804 12.00 -41.01 13.75
N MET A 805 12.45 -41.12 12.53
CA MET A 805 12.56 -42.41 11.84
C MET A 805 13.69 -43.21 12.51
N VAL A 806 13.35 -44.36 13.09
CA VAL A 806 14.28 -45.21 13.86
C VAL A 806 14.61 -46.49 13.16
N LYS A 807 13.75 -46.96 12.25
CA LYS A 807 13.95 -48.23 11.53
C LYS A 807 13.33 -48.16 10.14
N ARG A 808 13.96 -48.83 9.18
CA ARG A 808 13.45 -49.05 7.84
C ARG A 808 13.54 -50.51 7.43
N GLU A 809 12.47 -51.10 6.93
CA GLU A 809 12.40 -52.47 6.41
C GLU A 809 11.64 -52.51 5.09
N GLY A 810 12.36 -52.36 3.98
CA GLY A 810 11.75 -52.20 2.67
C GLY A 810 10.99 -50.86 2.55
N ASN A 811 9.67 -50.94 2.32
CA ASN A 811 8.78 -49.76 2.27
C ASN A 811 8.23 -49.39 3.65
N LEU A 812 8.54 -50.15 4.70
CA LEU A 812 8.04 -49.90 6.05
C LEU A 812 9.03 -49.05 6.83
N PHE A 813 8.56 -47.92 7.30
CA PHE A 813 9.31 -46.94 8.09
C PHE A 813 8.72 -46.88 9.50
N THR A 814 9.56 -47.08 10.52
CA THR A 814 9.15 -46.94 11.92
C THR A 814 9.54 -45.58 12.45
N PHE A 815 8.54 -44.83 12.92
CA PHE A 815 8.68 -43.52 13.51
C PHE A 815 8.39 -43.58 15.01
N GLU A 816 9.21 -42.91 15.82
CA GLU A 816 9.06 -42.85 17.28
C GLU A 816 9.15 -41.42 17.78
N ALA A 817 8.29 -41.06 18.74
CA ALA A 817 8.39 -39.85 19.53
C ALA A 817 8.43 -40.20 21.02
N GLU A 818 9.28 -39.50 21.78
CA GLU A 818 9.29 -39.53 23.24
C GLU A 818 8.67 -38.23 23.74
N ILE A 819 7.60 -38.35 24.50
CA ILE A 819 6.83 -37.21 25.03
C ILE A 819 7.02 -37.16 26.55
N GLU A 820 7.41 -36.00 27.08
CA GLU A 820 7.52 -35.73 28.51
C GLU A 820 6.65 -34.50 28.84
N PRO A 821 5.38 -34.68 29.30
CA PRO A 821 4.51 -33.58 29.63
C PRO A 821 5.09 -32.72 30.75
N SER A 822 5.20 -31.40 30.51
CA SER A 822 5.69 -30.47 31.52
C SER A 822 4.56 -29.79 32.30
N ASN A 823 3.38 -29.66 31.69
CA ASN A 823 2.21 -29.01 32.27
C ASN A 823 1.04 -29.98 32.40
N ALA A 824 0.38 -29.95 33.55
CA ALA A 824 -0.89 -30.65 33.75
C ALA A 824 -2.01 -29.92 33.00
N GLY A 825 -2.96 -30.66 32.43
CA GLY A 825 -4.09 -30.10 31.71
C GLY A 825 -4.75 -31.14 30.81
N THR A 826 -5.81 -30.74 30.14
CA THR A 826 -6.47 -31.57 29.13
C THR A 826 -6.15 -31.00 27.76
N TYR A 827 -5.53 -31.81 26.92
CA TYR A 827 -5.12 -31.41 25.56
C TYR A 827 -5.87 -32.27 24.54
N ARG A 828 -6.17 -31.71 23.38
CA ARG A 828 -6.55 -32.50 22.21
C ARG A 828 -5.30 -32.73 21.39
N SER A 829 -4.93 -33.99 21.20
CA SER A 829 -3.73 -34.35 20.48
C SER A 829 -4.04 -35.33 19.36
N CYS A 830 -3.43 -35.14 18.21
CA CYS A 830 -3.50 -36.07 17.08
C CYS A 830 -2.17 -36.08 16.33
N VAL A 831 -1.84 -37.19 15.69
CA VAL A 831 -0.63 -37.29 14.88
C VAL A 831 -0.95 -36.85 13.44
N ARG A 832 -0.15 -35.93 12.94
CA ARG A 832 -0.21 -35.41 11.57
C ARG A 832 0.95 -35.99 10.75
N MET A 833 0.62 -36.58 9.61
CA MET A 833 1.58 -37.00 8.60
C MET A 833 1.59 -35.98 7.47
N TYR A 834 2.79 -35.62 7.02
CA TYR A 834 2.99 -34.62 5.97
C TYR A 834 4.19 -35.00 5.07
N PRO A 835 4.25 -34.52 3.78
CA PRO A 835 5.42 -34.69 2.94
C PRO A 835 6.62 -33.95 3.52
N LYS A 836 7.76 -34.66 3.64
CA LYS A 836 8.99 -34.12 4.22
C LYS A 836 10.08 -34.05 3.14
N ASN A 837 10.55 -32.85 2.90
CA ASN A 837 11.69 -32.58 2.03
C ASN A 837 12.42 -31.31 2.46
N ASP A 838 13.68 -31.44 2.86
CA ASP A 838 14.50 -30.29 3.32
C ASP A 838 14.82 -29.28 2.19
N LEU A 839 14.51 -29.63 0.95
CA LEU A 839 14.63 -28.73 -0.20
C LEU A 839 13.44 -27.79 -0.37
N LEU A 840 12.34 -28.00 0.35
CA LEU A 840 11.19 -27.08 0.31
C LEU A 840 11.45 -25.87 1.24
N PRO A 841 11.24 -24.64 0.77
CA PRO A 841 11.35 -23.44 1.59
C PRO A 841 10.36 -23.44 2.77
N HIS A 842 9.14 -23.89 2.51
CA HIS A 842 8.06 -23.99 3.48
C HIS A 842 7.34 -25.33 3.31
N ARG A 843 6.87 -25.93 4.38
CA ARG A 843 6.10 -27.19 4.31
C ARG A 843 4.81 -27.02 3.51
N GLN A 844 4.20 -25.81 3.59
CA GLN A 844 2.99 -25.46 2.87
C GLN A 844 3.19 -25.32 1.36
N ASP A 845 4.42 -25.29 0.85
CA ASP A 845 4.68 -25.31 -0.60
C ASP A 845 4.22 -26.58 -1.28
N PHE A 846 3.96 -27.63 -0.46
CA PHE A 846 3.38 -28.90 -0.88
C PHE A 846 2.49 -29.44 0.24
N ALA A 847 1.29 -28.87 0.36
CA ALA A 847 0.42 -28.99 1.52
C ALA A 847 -0.47 -30.24 1.53
N TYR A 848 0.12 -31.43 1.35
CA TYR A 848 -0.57 -32.69 1.63
C TYR A 848 -0.51 -33.01 3.14
N VAL A 849 -1.63 -33.40 3.72
CA VAL A 849 -1.71 -33.75 5.15
C VAL A 849 -2.66 -34.92 5.33
N LYS A 850 -2.26 -35.90 6.18
CA LYS A 850 -3.15 -36.92 6.73
C LYS A 850 -3.11 -36.87 8.26
N TRP A 851 -4.25 -36.82 8.89
CA TRP A 851 -4.37 -37.00 10.35
C TRP A 851 -4.53 -38.48 10.65
N LEU A 852 -3.69 -38.97 11.53
CA LEU A 852 -3.64 -40.38 11.90
C LEU A 852 -4.32 -40.59 13.26
N ASP A 853 -5.26 -41.51 13.34
CA ASP A 853 -6.00 -41.82 14.57
C ASP A 853 -5.13 -42.52 15.62
#